data_dc7229fda1bc2c06812315abd36b0124
#
_entry.id   dc7229fda1bc2c06812315abd36b0124
#
_cell.length_a   1.000
_cell.length_b   1.000
_cell.length_c   1.000
_cell.angle_alpha   90.00
_cell.angle_beta   90.00
_cell.angle_gamma   90.00
#
_symmetry.space_group_name_H-M   'P 1'
#
loop_
_entity.id
_entity.type
_entity.pdbx_description
1 polymer ?
#
loop_
_entity_poly.entity_id
_entity_poly.type
_entity_poly.pdbx_seq_one_letter_code
_entity_poly.pdbx_strand_id
1 'polypeptide(L)'
;MKNNEFKLPPLFTKAIILCAIAGLTIFFYWNIKDHQFLNFDDNVYVSANPYVKNGFSLENIKWTFTFTDVSYWQPLTLLSQMLDCQLFGVKPGPQLLVNLAIHIFNALLLFLIILRMTGAQVTAAFIALLFALHPLNVESVAWLVERKTVLSTLFLFGAIYTYLHYTEKKKKWKYALILCLYACGLMSKSAILTFPVLLLLLDYWPLKRFERAAANNYERTAVVSKPINRFIFFWKSDMGSIIVEKLPFLTLSLVSILITMASVLHSRFLVTHELVPIYLRIYNYFVSIIQYLRNIAWPVDLSIFYPFPKTFILLCFLVALSSVVLITILTFITRKKRPWLIMGWLWFLIALLPASGLIQAGLWPALADRFMYIPMIGIFIMVIWEADERLKGRYSQVLKVILFSAMLTYFAFLTRIQNTYFSNSFALFNRCLEVVGDNGLALNNLGETLASLGRTDEAMIYFAKNIKLDPAQANSYHNYGVCLVAKKDDKKAIVYFQKAIALNPNLIHPYIHLSLIQSRAGNTAEAVKFMTKALNIDKNNLDAHYNFGIILAKQGKYEEAISHFSFVIKRDPGNVSARLNLAQAYQDAGLYSQAMAQYETLDKTISHNKGYIYYGIAGVYAQQKKYEECAAYLETSLKDGFNVLEYLESDIRFKNFRKTPAYGVFLENHKIKIP
;
A
#
# COMPACT_ATOMS: atom_id res chain seq x y z
N MET A 1 5.65 -17.06 -59.20
CA MET A 1 6.10 -15.96 -58.33
C MET A 1 6.33 -16.49 -56.94
N LYS A 2 7.57 -16.72 -56.50
CA LYS A 2 7.90 -17.10 -55.14
C LYS A 2 7.62 -15.87 -54.26
N ASN A 3 6.61 -15.96 -53.37
CA ASN A 3 6.40 -14.97 -52.35
C ASN A 3 7.64 -14.93 -51.44
N ASN A 4 8.53 -13.95 -51.65
CA ASN A 4 9.52 -13.57 -50.66
C ASN A 4 8.76 -12.95 -49.47
N GLU A 5 8.26 -13.77 -48.54
CA GLU A 5 7.84 -13.31 -47.24
C GLU A 5 9.11 -12.70 -46.56
N PHE A 6 9.11 -11.39 -46.39
CA PHE A 6 10.14 -10.67 -45.63
C PHE A 6 10.04 -11.10 -44.17
N LYS A 7 10.67 -12.23 -43.81
CA LYS A 7 10.72 -12.71 -42.41
C LYS A 7 11.80 -11.93 -41.68
N LEU A 8 11.40 -11.00 -40.84
CA LEU A 8 12.30 -10.33 -39.92
C LEU A 8 13.10 -11.33 -39.10
N PRO A 9 14.39 -11.08 -38.82
CA PRO A 9 15.19 -11.95 -37.96
C PRO A 9 14.48 -12.17 -36.61
N PRO A 10 14.50 -13.39 -36.04
CA PRO A 10 13.79 -13.71 -34.79
C PRO A 10 14.15 -12.79 -33.62
N LEU A 11 15.39 -12.31 -33.55
CA LEU A 11 15.84 -11.36 -32.54
C LEU A 11 15.16 -9.99 -32.69
N PHE A 12 15.02 -9.50 -33.93
CA PHE A 12 14.41 -8.21 -34.24
C PHE A 12 12.90 -8.23 -33.92
N THR A 13 12.19 -9.30 -34.25
CA THR A 13 10.78 -9.49 -33.91
C THR A 13 10.56 -9.51 -32.40
N LYS A 14 11.45 -10.17 -31.65
CA LYS A 14 11.42 -10.18 -30.18
C LYS A 14 11.61 -8.78 -29.59
N ALA A 15 12.56 -8.00 -30.12
CA ALA A 15 12.79 -6.63 -29.66
C ALA A 15 11.57 -5.72 -29.90
N ILE A 16 10.93 -5.83 -31.07
CA ILE A 16 9.70 -5.08 -31.38
C ILE A 16 8.59 -5.41 -30.36
N ILE A 17 8.40 -6.68 -30.03
CA ILE A 17 7.36 -7.09 -29.05
C ILE A 17 7.67 -6.50 -27.66
N LEU A 18 8.92 -6.56 -27.21
CA LEU A 18 9.31 -5.99 -25.92
C LEU A 18 9.07 -4.47 -25.89
N CYS A 19 9.45 -3.76 -26.96
CA CYS A 19 9.16 -2.33 -27.09
C CYS A 19 7.66 -2.02 -27.13
N ALA A 20 6.86 -2.85 -27.82
CA ALA A 20 5.42 -2.69 -27.89
C ALA A 20 4.76 -2.88 -26.50
N ILE A 21 5.15 -3.93 -25.76
CA ILE A 21 4.65 -4.15 -24.39
C ILE A 21 4.97 -2.93 -23.53
N ALA A 22 6.23 -2.47 -23.51
CA ALA A 22 6.63 -1.33 -22.69
C ALA A 22 5.92 -0.04 -23.14
N GLY A 23 5.94 0.28 -24.44
CA GLY A 23 5.38 1.52 -25.00
C GLY A 23 3.87 1.64 -24.80
N LEU A 24 3.10 0.57 -25.04
CA LEU A 24 1.66 0.55 -24.82
C LEU A 24 1.34 0.68 -23.34
N THR A 25 2.07 -0.01 -22.46
CA THR A 25 1.85 0.10 -21.01
C THR A 25 2.12 1.52 -20.52
N ILE A 26 3.22 2.16 -20.94
CA ILE A 26 3.51 3.56 -20.62
C ILE A 26 2.37 4.46 -21.13
N PHE A 27 1.93 4.29 -22.36
CA PHE A 27 0.90 5.14 -22.97
C PHE A 27 -0.43 5.11 -22.18
N PHE A 28 -0.91 3.93 -21.81
CA PHE A 28 -2.19 3.79 -21.13
C PHE A 28 -2.14 4.16 -19.63
N TYR A 29 -0.97 4.09 -19.00
CA TYR A 29 -0.79 4.43 -17.58
C TYR A 29 -0.14 5.81 -17.34
N TRP A 30 0.22 6.57 -18.39
CA TRP A 30 1.03 7.79 -18.25
C TRP A 30 0.50 8.84 -17.28
N ASN A 31 -0.82 8.94 -17.12
CA ASN A 31 -1.46 9.91 -16.22
C ASN A 31 -1.23 9.63 -14.73
N ILE A 32 -0.71 8.46 -14.34
CA ILE A 32 -0.46 8.17 -12.91
C ILE A 32 0.57 9.12 -12.28
N LYS A 33 1.41 9.77 -13.09
CA LYS A 33 2.37 10.79 -12.63
C LYS A 33 1.71 12.00 -11.99
N ASP A 34 0.44 12.25 -12.30
CA ASP A 34 -0.35 13.38 -11.83
C ASP A 34 -1.31 12.99 -10.69
N HIS A 35 -1.30 11.71 -10.25
CA HIS A 35 -2.14 11.21 -9.18
C HIS A 35 -1.66 11.70 -7.82
N GLN A 36 -2.61 11.82 -6.90
CA GLN A 36 -2.38 12.20 -5.50
C GLN A 36 -2.22 10.96 -4.60
N PHE A 37 -1.75 11.16 -3.37
CA PHE A 37 -1.88 10.14 -2.33
C PHE A 37 -3.35 9.85 -2.06
N LEU A 38 -3.66 8.57 -1.85
CA LEU A 38 -5.01 8.13 -1.51
C LEU A 38 -5.18 8.07 0.01
N ASN A 39 -6.28 8.60 0.52
CA ASN A 39 -6.66 8.44 1.93
C ASN A 39 -7.16 7.01 2.19
N PHE A 40 -6.33 6.05 1.79
CA PHE A 40 -6.53 4.63 1.98
C PHE A 40 -5.16 3.97 2.08
N ASP A 41 -4.64 3.88 3.28
CA ASP A 41 -3.33 3.33 3.64
C ASP A 41 -2.08 4.13 3.20
N ASP A 42 -2.11 4.98 2.16
CA ASP A 42 -0.91 5.72 1.70
C ASP A 42 -0.33 6.62 2.80
N ASN A 43 -1.19 7.17 3.65
CA ASN A 43 -0.76 7.97 4.81
C ASN A 43 -0.08 7.11 5.87
N VAL A 44 -0.61 5.94 6.16
CA VAL A 44 -0.06 5.02 7.19
C VAL A 44 1.28 4.42 6.76
N TYR A 45 1.40 4.07 5.48
CA TYR A 45 2.59 3.40 4.98
C TYR A 45 3.68 4.36 4.50
N VAL A 46 3.33 5.56 3.99
CA VAL A 46 4.29 6.45 3.33
C VAL A 46 4.21 7.88 3.82
N SER A 47 3.13 8.63 3.52
CA SER A 47 3.14 10.09 3.62
C SER A 47 3.16 10.62 5.06
N ALA A 48 2.54 9.93 6.01
CA ALA A 48 2.58 10.27 7.43
C ALA A 48 3.53 9.36 8.25
N ASN A 49 4.09 8.31 7.66
CA ASN A 49 4.99 7.39 8.35
C ASN A 49 6.37 8.03 8.55
N PRO A 50 6.79 8.34 9.79
CA PRO A 50 8.04 9.06 10.03
C PRO A 50 9.28 8.26 9.62
N TYR A 51 9.24 6.93 9.73
CA TYR A 51 10.36 6.07 9.36
C TYR A 51 10.54 5.98 7.85
N VAL A 52 9.43 5.97 7.08
CA VAL A 52 9.48 5.84 5.61
C VAL A 52 9.75 7.19 4.96
N LYS A 53 9.04 8.26 5.36
CA LYS A 53 9.18 9.59 4.74
C LYS A 53 10.56 10.21 4.91
N ASN A 54 11.27 9.87 6.00
CA ASN A 54 12.61 10.40 6.30
C ASN A 54 13.75 9.61 5.58
N GLY A 55 13.41 8.58 4.79
CA GLY A 55 14.38 7.82 4.00
C GLY A 55 15.28 6.90 4.83
N PHE A 56 16.44 6.55 4.29
CA PHE A 56 17.36 5.60 4.92
C PHE A 56 18.12 6.19 6.11
N SER A 57 17.98 5.55 7.25
CA SER A 57 18.88 5.62 8.40
C SER A 57 19.03 4.21 8.97
N LEU A 58 20.06 3.97 9.78
CA LEU A 58 20.21 2.67 10.41
C LEU A 58 19.01 2.29 11.30
N GLU A 59 18.42 3.29 11.96
CA GLU A 59 17.23 3.13 12.80
C GLU A 59 16.02 2.78 11.92
N ASN A 60 15.78 3.52 10.84
CA ASN A 60 14.66 3.29 9.92
C ASN A 60 14.76 1.91 9.25
N ILE A 61 15.96 1.51 8.82
CA ILE A 61 16.18 0.17 8.24
C ILE A 61 15.87 -0.92 9.28
N LYS A 62 16.39 -0.80 10.51
CA LYS A 62 16.08 -1.77 11.58
C LYS A 62 14.59 -1.85 11.86
N TRP A 63 13.90 -0.70 11.88
CA TRP A 63 12.46 -0.64 12.11
C TRP A 63 11.68 -1.48 11.09
N THR A 64 12.05 -1.50 9.78
CA THR A 64 11.32 -2.29 8.78
C THR A 64 11.34 -3.80 9.03
N PHE A 65 12.34 -4.30 9.76
CA PHE A 65 12.47 -5.73 10.10
C PHE A 65 11.83 -6.08 11.44
N THR A 66 11.39 -5.08 12.24
CA THR A 66 10.64 -5.33 13.47
C THR A 66 9.16 -5.59 13.14
N PHE A 67 8.41 -6.07 14.14
CA PHE A 67 6.95 -6.09 14.05
C PHE A 67 6.46 -4.66 14.27
N THR A 68 6.21 -3.97 13.17
CA THR A 68 5.77 -2.59 13.18
C THR A 68 4.29 -2.50 13.52
N ASP A 69 3.82 -1.31 13.90
CA ASP A 69 2.39 -1.03 14.09
C ASP A 69 1.59 -1.17 12.78
N VAL A 70 2.28 -1.38 11.66
CA VAL A 70 1.70 -1.69 10.35
C VAL A 70 1.38 -3.17 10.28
N SER A 71 0.15 -3.53 9.95
CA SER A 71 -0.47 -4.86 10.11
C SER A 71 0.26 -6.03 9.44
N TYR A 72 1.16 -5.78 8.48
CA TYR A 72 1.84 -6.84 7.72
C TYR A 72 3.35 -6.63 7.69
N TRP A 73 4.11 -7.71 7.92
CA TRP A 73 5.55 -7.71 7.80
C TRP A 73 5.98 -7.73 6.32
N GLN A 74 6.49 -6.60 5.83
CA GLN A 74 6.85 -6.39 4.42
C GLN A 74 8.10 -5.49 4.26
N PRO A 75 9.25 -5.88 4.85
CA PRO A 75 10.41 -5.01 4.98
C PRO A 75 10.94 -4.50 3.63
N LEU A 76 10.98 -5.32 2.58
CA LEU A 76 11.51 -4.88 1.28
C LEU A 76 10.60 -3.87 0.59
N THR A 77 9.29 -3.96 0.78
CA THR A 77 8.36 -2.93 0.27
C THR A 77 8.60 -1.60 0.96
N LEU A 78 8.72 -1.58 2.29
CA LEU A 78 9.01 -0.37 3.06
C LEU A 78 10.37 0.22 2.67
N LEU A 79 11.41 -0.60 2.55
CA LEU A 79 12.74 -0.15 2.07
C LEU A 79 12.66 0.45 0.65
N SER A 80 11.88 -0.13 -0.25
CA SER A 80 11.65 0.43 -1.59
C SER A 80 10.97 1.80 -1.53
N GLN A 81 10.00 1.98 -0.63
CA GLN A 81 9.30 3.26 -0.43
C GLN A 81 10.20 4.31 0.26
N MET A 82 11.06 3.89 1.21
CA MET A 82 12.10 4.77 1.78
C MET A 82 13.06 5.28 0.72
N LEU A 83 13.48 4.40 -0.22
CA LEU A 83 14.32 4.79 -1.35
C LEU A 83 13.64 5.85 -2.22
N ASP A 84 12.36 5.65 -2.53
CA ASP A 84 11.59 6.63 -3.29
C ASP A 84 11.48 7.98 -2.56
N CYS A 85 11.22 7.97 -1.25
CA CYS A 85 11.17 9.18 -0.46
C CYS A 85 12.52 9.91 -0.44
N GLN A 86 13.62 9.19 -0.39
CA GLN A 86 14.97 9.77 -0.43
C GLN A 86 15.32 10.37 -1.79
N LEU A 87 14.90 9.73 -2.89
CA LEU A 87 15.23 10.17 -4.25
C LEU A 87 14.30 11.29 -4.76
N PHE A 88 13.02 11.20 -4.45
CA PHE A 88 11.98 12.06 -5.03
C PHE A 88 11.26 12.94 -3.99
N GLY A 89 11.56 12.77 -2.71
CA GLY A 89 10.75 13.31 -1.62
C GLY A 89 9.40 12.61 -1.48
N VAL A 90 8.57 13.15 -0.61
CA VAL A 90 7.20 12.62 -0.38
C VAL A 90 6.28 13.16 -1.48
N LYS A 91 6.41 12.60 -2.68
CA LYS A 91 5.66 12.99 -3.89
C LYS A 91 5.04 11.75 -4.54
N PRO A 92 3.71 11.66 -4.69
CA PRO A 92 3.05 10.44 -5.17
C PRO A 92 3.39 10.12 -6.63
N GLY A 93 3.39 11.10 -7.53
CA GLY A 93 3.59 10.88 -8.96
C GLY A 93 4.89 10.13 -9.31
N PRO A 94 6.08 10.62 -8.92
CA PRO A 94 7.34 9.90 -9.16
C PRO A 94 7.35 8.49 -8.54
N GLN A 95 6.79 8.32 -7.34
CA GLN A 95 6.72 7.03 -6.66
C GLN A 95 5.79 6.05 -7.38
N LEU A 96 4.68 6.52 -7.96
CA LEU A 96 3.78 5.72 -8.79
C LEU A 96 4.42 5.34 -10.13
N LEU A 97 5.26 6.20 -10.71
CA LEU A 97 6.05 5.84 -11.90
C LEU A 97 7.02 4.69 -11.63
N VAL A 98 7.53 4.54 -10.40
CA VAL A 98 8.30 3.35 -10.01
C VAL A 98 7.42 2.09 -9.99
N ASN A 99 6.17 2.18 -9.49
CA ASN A 99 5.20 1.07 -9.60
C ASN A 99 4.99 0.66 -11.06
N LEU A 100 4.79 1.64 -11.94
CA LEU A 100 4.62 1.41 -13.38
C LEU A 100 5.85 0.75 -14.00
N ALA A 101 7.05 1.22 -13.69
CA ALA A 101 8.29 0.62 -14.17
C ALA A 101 8.39 -0.86 -13.77
N ILE A 102 8.12 -1.18 -12.49
CA ILE A 102 8.11 -2.56 -12.00
C ILE A 102 7.04 -3.39 -12.73
N HIS A 103 5.84 -2.84 -12.96
CA HIS A 103 4.78 -3.52 -13.70
C HIS A 103 5.19 -3.83 -15.15
N ILE A 104 5.85 -2.88 -15.83
CA ILE A 104 6.41 -3.10 -17.16
C ILE A 104 7.43 -4.24 -17.13
N PHE A 105 8.37 -4.24 -16.18
CA PHE A 105 9.33 -5.33 -16.03
C PHE A 105 8.65 -6.68 -15.78
N ASN A 106 7.57 -6.71 -15.00
CA ASN A 106 6.76 -7.92 -14.80
C ASN A 106 6.15 -8.43 -16.11
N ALA A 107 5.57 -7.54 -16.93
CA ALA A 107 5.02 -7.91 -18.23
C ALA A 107 6.09 -8.42 -19.20
N LEU A 108 7.26 -7.78 -19.24
CA LEU A 108 8.39 -8.22 -20.04
C LEU A 108 8.92 -9.59 -19.58
N LEU A 109 9.06 -9.81 -18.27
CA LEU A 109 9.47 -11.09 -17.72
C LEU A 109 8.43 -12.17 -18.01
N LEU A 110 7.13 -11.88 -17.89
CA LEU A 110 6.06 -12.82 -18.22
C LEU A 110 6.14 -13.26 -19.69
N PHE A 111 6.35 -12.31 -20.61
CA PHE A 111 6.59 -12.62 -22.02
C PHE A 111 7.78 -13.56 -22.19
N LEU A 112 8.91 -13.26 -21.56
CA LEU A 112 10.13 -14.06 -21.66
C LEU A 112 9.97 -15.46 -21.06
N ILE A 113 9.26 -15.57 -19.93
CA ILE A 113 8.94 -16.85 -19.27
C ILE A 113 8.12 -17.73 -20.20
N ILE A 114 6.98 -17.22 -20.71
CA ILE A 114 6.09 -18.01 -21.57
C ILE A 114 6.79 -18.37 -22.88
N LEU A 115 7.48 -17.43 -23.51
CA LEU A 115 8.25 -17.69 -24.72
C LEU A 115 9.30 -18.78 -24.52
N ARG A 116 10.04 -18.75 -23.40
CA ARG A 116 11.05 -19.77 -23.11
C ARG A 116 10.45 -21.13 -22.84
N MET A 117 9.31 -21.19 -22.15
CA MET A 117 8.64 -22.45 -21.83
C MET A 117 8.05 -23.15 -23.06
N THR A 118 7.59 -22.37 -24.04
CA THR A 118 6.69 -22.89 -25.08
C THR A 118 7.18 -22.64 -26.50
N GLY A 119 8.06 -21.68 -26.71
CA GLY A 119 8.49 -21.23 -28.04
C GLY A 119 7.43 -20.43 -28.83
N ALA A 120 6.20 -20.30 -28.31
CA ALA A 120 5.07 -19.67 -28.98
C ALA A 120 5.10 -18.15 -28.79
N GLN A 121 5.80 -17.44 -29.70
CA GLN A 121 6.10 -16.02 -29.57
C GLN A 121 4.85 -15.14 -29.60
N VAL A 122 3.90 -15.38 -30.52
CA VAL A 122 2.66 -14.59 -30.63
C VAL A 122 1.77 -14.78 -29.43
N THR A 123 1.55 -16.02 -29.02
CA THR A 123 0.75 -16.38 -27.82
C THR A 123 1.34 -15.76 -26.55
N ALA A 124 2.68 -15.83 -26.40
CA ALA A 124 3.38 -15.20 -25.27
C ALA A 124 3.20 -13.68 -25.26
N ALA A 125 3.26 -13.02 -26.44
CA ALA A 125 3.06 -11.60 -26.57
C ALA A 125 1.64 -11.17 -26.16
N PHE A 126 0.61 -11.88 -26.62
CA PHE A 126 -0.78 -11.56 -26.25
C PHE A 126 -1.06 -11.77 -24.75
N ILE A 127 -0.55 -12.85 -24.15
CA ILE A 127 -0.70 -13.06 -22.69
C ILE A 127 -0.04 -11.94 -21.89
N ALA A 128 1.19 -11.53 -22.30
CA ALA A 128 1.90 -10.46 -21.63
C ALA A 128 1.24 -9.10 -21.81
N LEU A 129 0.69 -8.80 -22.99
CA LEU A 129 -0.06 -7.57 -23.26
C LEU A 129 -1.40 -7.54 -22.52
N LEU A 130 -2.13 -8.67 -22.45
CA LEU A 130 -3.33 -8.77 -21.62
C LEU A 130 -3.00 -8.54 -20.16
N PHE A 131 -1.94 -9.15 -19.64
CA PHE A 131 -1.47 -8.88 -18.28
C PHE A 131 -1.13 -7.41 -18.09
N ALA A 132 -0.41 -6.78 -19.02
CA ALA A 132 0.01 -5.39 -18.91
C ALA A 132 -1.16 -4.40 -18.93
N LEU A 133 -2.19 -4.67 -19.73
CA LEU A 133 -3.26 -3.73 -20.07
C LEU A 133 -4.64 -4.16 -19.57
N HIS A 134 -4.73 -5.08 -18.62
CA HIS A 134 -6.00 -5.49 -18.05
C HIS A 134 -6.45 -4.55 -16.92
N PRO A 135 -7.70 -4.07 -16.87
CA PRO A 135 -8.21 -3.14 -15.87
C PRO A 135 -8.05 -3.61 -14.42
N LEU A 136 -8.10 -4.91 -14.15
CA LEU A 136 -7.88 -5.49 -12.80
C LEU A 136 -6.48 -5.21 -12.24
N ASN A 137 -5.50 -4.87 -13.08
CA ASN A 137 -4.14 -4.55 -12.63
C ASN A 137 -3.97 -3.08 -12.24
N VAL A 138 -4.95 -2.22 -12.56
CA VAL A 138 -4.87 -0.79 -12.24
C VAL A 138 -4.71 -0.57 -10.74
N GLU A 139 -5.46 -1.27 -9.91
CA GLU A 139 -5.36 -1.19 -8.46
C GLU A 139 -3.93 -1.49 -7.97
N SER A 140 -3.27 -2.50 -8.55
CA SER A 140 -1.90 -2.89 -8.17
C SER A 140 -0.83 -1.90 -8.64
N VAL A 141 -1.11 -1.09 -9.68
CA VAL A 141 -0.14 -0.17 -10.28
C VAL A 141 -0.36 1.27 -9.83
N ALA A 142 -1.61 1.73 -9.84
CA ALA A 142 -1.99 3.12 -9.58
C ALA A 142 -2.22 3.43 -8.09
N TRP A 143 -2.18 2.45 -7.21
CA TRP A 143 -2.21 2.63 -5.76
C TRP A 143 -0.83 2.39 -5.17
N LEU A 144 -0.29 3.40 -4.48
CA LEU A 144 1.11 3.39 -4.03
C LEU A 144 1.43 2.25 -3.07
N VAL A 145 0.56 1.97 -2.12
CA VAL A 145 0.74 0.89 -1.13
C VAL A 145 0.78 -0.50 -1.78
N GLU A 146 0.18 -0.68 -2.96
CA GLU A 146 0.27 -1.95 -3.69
C GLU A 146 1.62 -2.16 -4.41
N ARG A 147 2.63 -1.30 -4.16
CA ARG A 147 4.05 -1.59 -4.45
C ARG A 147 4.42 -3.02 -4.05
N LYS A 148 3.90 -3.47 -2.91
CA LYS A 148 4.08 -4.83 -2.40
C LYS A 148 3.68 -5.90 -3.42
N THR A 149 2.60 -5.70 -4.19
CA THR A 149 2.12 -6.66 -5.19
C THR A 149 3.02 -6.69 -6.42
N VAL A 150 3.34 -5.54 -7.01
CA VAL A 150 4.18 -5.48 -8.20
C VAL A 150 5.62 -5.92 -7.90
N LEU A 151 6.16 -5.56 -6.73
CA LEU A 151 7.52 -5.91 -6.30
C LEU A 151 7.65 -7.41 -5.99
N SER A 152 6.71 -7.99 -5.22
CA SER A 152 6.73 -9.43 -4.94
C SER A 152 6.60 -10.27 -6.21
N THR A 153 5.81 -9.80 -7.18
CA THR A 153 5.66 -10.46 -8.48
C THR A 153 6.93 -10.36 -9.33
N LEU A 154 7.68 -9.24 -9.25
CA LEU A 154 8.98 -9.11 -9.92
C LEU A 154 9.94 -10.20 -9.44
N PHE A 155 10.04 -10.38 -8.13
CA PHE A 155 10.87 -11.44 -7.55
C PHE A 155 10.35 -12.84 -7.90
N LEU A 156 9.04 -13.06 -7.90
CA LEU A 156 8.41 -14.31 -8.30
C LEU A 156 8.74 -14.67 -9.75
N PHE A 157 8.58 -13.72 -10.67
CA PHE A 157 8.87 -13.95 -12.09
C PHE A 157 10.37 -14.13 -12.33
N GLY A 158 11.22 -13.39 -11.62
CA GLY A 158 12.66 -13.61 -11.62
C GLY A 158 13.04 -15.00 -11.14
N ALA A 159 12.37 -15.49 -10.08
CA ALA A 159 12.55 -16.86 -9.58
C ALA A 159 12.09 -17.92 -10.60
N ILE A 160 10.92 -17.75 -11.24
CA ILE A 160 10.42 -18.64 -12.31
C ILE A 160 11.39 -18.63 -13.49
N TYR A 161 11.82 -17.47 -13.97
CA TYR A 161 12.75 -17.36 -15.10
C TYR A 161 14.09 -18.07 -14.80
N THR A 162 14.61 -17.87 -13.60
CA THR A 162 15.83 -18.57 -13.15
C THR A 162 15.59 -20.07 -13.01
N TYR A 163 14.40 -20.49 -12.56
CA TYR A 163 14.02 -21.89 -12.45
C TYR A 163 14.02 -22.60 -13.80
N LEU A 164 13.51 -21.96 -14.86
CA LEU A 164 13.57 -22.51 -16.22
C LEU A 164 15.02 -22.81 -16.65
N HIS A 165 15.94 -21.91 -16.33
CA HIS A 165 17.36 -22.11 -16.62
C HIS A 165 18.03 -23.16 -15.72
N TYR A 166 17.53 -23.34 -14.49
CA TYR A 166 17.99 -24.36 -13.57
C TYR A 166 17.57 -25.77 -14.06
N THR A 167 16.34 -25.91 -14.53
CA THR A 167 15.84 -27.23 -15.00
C THR A 167 16.60 -27.75 -16.22
N GLU A 168 17.19 -26.87 -17.04
CA GLU A 168 18.04 -27.25 -18.17
C GLU A 168 19.46 -27.63 -17.75
N LYS A 169 20.04 -26.83 -16.84
CA LYS A 169 21.41 -27.02 -16.31
C LYS A 169 21.38 -26.83 -14.80
N LYS A 170 21.32 -27.94 -14.06
CA LYS A 170 21.25 -27.99 -12.59
C LYS A 170 22.53 -27.46 -11.94
N LYS A 171 22.69 -26.11 -11.86
CA LYS A 171 23.80 -25.46 -11.15
C LYS A 171 23.35 -25.00 -9.77
N LYS A 172 24.12 -25.31 -8.72
CA LYS A 172 23.77 -24.94 -7.32
C LYS A 172 23.53 -23.45 -7.12
N TRP A 173 24.32 -22.57 -7.77
CA TRP A 173 24.13 -21.12 -7.65
C TRP A 173 22.79 -20.63 -8.21
N LYS A 174 22.27 -21.27 -9.30
CA LYS A 174 20.94 -20.93 -9.82
C LYS A 174 19.86 -21.30 -8.81
N TYR A 175 20.00 -22.46 -8.17
CA TYR A 175 19.06 -22.88 -7.13
C TYR A 175 19.08 -21.93 -5.92
N ALA A 176 20.26 -21.55 -5.47
CA ALA A 176 20.42 -20.55 -4.41
C ALA A 176 19.80 -19.20 -4.80
N LEU A 177 19.98 -18.75 -6.05
CA LEU A 177 19.35 -17.53 -6.57
C LEU A 177 17.82 -17.60 -6.56
N ILE A 178 17.22 -18.75 -6.93
CA ILE A 178 15.77 -18.94 -6.88
C ILE A 178 15.27 -18.81 -5.43
N LEU A 179 15.96 -19.43 -4.46
CA LEU A 179 15.63 -19.32 -3.04
C LEU A 179 15.73 -17.87 -2.54
N CYS A 180 16.79 -17.15 -2.93
CA CYS A 180 16.98 -15.76 -2.59
C CYS A 180 15.88 -14.87 -3.17
N LEU A 181 15.56 -14.99 -4.45
CA LEU A 181 14.49 -14.25 -5.10
C LEU A 181 13.13 -14.54 -4.47
N TYR A 182 12.87 -15.80 -4.15
CA TYR A 182 11.63 -16.17 -3.47
C TYR A 182 11.54 -15.59 -2.07
N ALA A 183 12.61 -15.62 -1.28
CA ALA A 183 12.68 -14.99 0.03
C ALA A 183 12.46 -13.46 -0.07
N CYS A 184 13.09 -12.79 -1.04
CA CYS A 184 12.84 -11.37 -1.31
C CYS A 184 11.36 -11.10 -1.67
N GLY A 185 10.75 -11.97 -2.47
CA GLY A 185 9.33 -11.86 -2.80
C GLY A 185 8.43 -11.99 -1.58
N LEU A 186 8.69 -12.96 -0.68
CA LEU A 186 7.98 -13.13 0.59
C LEU A 186 8.16 -11.94 1.54
N MET A 187 9.37 -11.35 1.59
CA MET A 187 9.64 -10.11 2.34
C MET A 187 8.97 -8.86 1.71
N SER A 188 8.48 -8.95 0.49
CA SER A 188 7.71 -7.88 -0.15
C SER A 188 6.20 -8.06 0.08
N LYS A 189 5.67 -9.27 -0.14
CA LYS A 189 4.27 -9.64 0.12
C LYS A 189 4.14 -11.15 0.31
N SER A 190 3.56 -11.59 1.41
CA SER A 190 3.36 -13.02 1.69
C SER A 190 2.37 -13.72 0.74
N ALA A 191 1.64 -13.00 -0.11
CA ALA A 191 0.65 -13.59 -1.02
C ALA A 191 1.22 -14.63 -2.01
N ILE A 192 2.54 -14.66 -2.22
CA ILE A 192 3.21 -15.64 -3.11
C ILE A 192 3.58 -16.97 -2.42
N LEU A 193 3.04 -17.25 -1.24
CA LEU A 193 3.28 -18.48 -0.46
C LEU A 193 3.08 -19.79 -1.26
N THR A 194 2.22 -19.74 -2.27
CA THR A 194 1.87 -20.87 -3.12
C THR A 194 2.90 -21.19 -4.20
N PHE A 195 3.99 -20.41 -4.30
CA PHE A 195 5.04 -20.59 -5.32
C PHE A 195 5.56 -22.03 -5.46
N PRO A 196 5.85 -22.79 -4.37
CA PRO A 196 6.33 -24.18 -4.52
C PRO A 196 5.35 -25.07 -5.29
N VAL A 197 4.04 -24.86 -5.08
CA VAL A 197 2.97 -25.61 -5.77
C VAL A 197 2.83 -25.13 -7.22
N LEU A 198 2.98 -23.82 -7.48
CA LEU A 198 2.99 -23.30 -8.84
C LEU A 198 4.17 -23.86 -9.66
N LEU A 199 5.34 -24.06 -9.03
CA LEU A 199 6.47 -24.73 -9.70
C LEU A 199 6.14 -26.19 -10.10
N LEU A 200 5.38 -26.91 -9.27
CA LEU A 200 4.94 -28.27 -9.63
C LEU A 200 3.98 -28.25 -10.83
N LEU A 201 3.11 -27.25 -10.94
CA LEU A 201 2.25 -27.07 -12.11
C LEU A 201 3.08 -26.80 -13.38
N LEU A 202 4.13 -25.98 -13.28
CA LEU A 202 5.05 -25.75 -14.39
C LEU A 202 5.85 -27.01 -14.75
N ASP A 203 6.23 -27.82 -13.78
CA ASP A 203 6.89 -29.12 -13.99
C ASP A 203 5.97 -30.12 -14.70
N TYR A 204 4.64 -30.05 -14.45
CA TYR A 204 3.65 -30.82 -15.17
C TYR A 204 3.51 -30.30 -16.61
N TRP A 205 3.18 -29.06 -16.81
CA TRP A 205 3.08 -28.39 -18.09
C TRP A 205 3.54 -26.93 -17.98
N PRO A 206 4.33 -26.44 -18.94
CA PRO A 206 4.81 -27.03 -20.18
C PRO A 206 6.13 -27.80 -20.09
N LEU A 207 6.80 -27.83 -18.91
CA LEU A 207 8.14 -28.42 -18.78
C LEU A 207 8.17 -29.96 -18.92
N LYS A 208 7.04 -30.64 -18.68
CA LYS A 208 6.88 -32.10 -18.80
C LYS A 208 7.93 -32.93 -18.03
N ARG A 209 8.39 -32.41 -16.89
CA ARG A 209 9.44 -33.05 -16.06
C ARG A 209 8.94 -34.40 -15.49
N PHE A 210 7.67 -34.48 -15.08
CA PHE A 210 7.06 -35.70 -14.57
C PHE A 210 6.96 -36.79 -15.64
N GLU A 211 6.60 -36.44 -16.88
CA GLU A 211 6.55 -37.40 -18.00
C GLU A 211 7.93 -37.96 -18.28
N ARG A 212 8.96 -37.12 -18.35
CA ARG A 212 10.36 -37.55 -18.56
C ARG A 212 10.86 -38.42 -17.42
N ALA A 213 10.55 -38.04 -16.17
CA ALA A 213 10.93 -38.83 -15.00
C ALA A 213 10.23 -40.19 -14.95
N ALA A 214 8.96 -40.25 -15.36
CA ALA A 214 8.23 -41.53 -15.45
C ALA A 214 8.82 -42.46 -16.51
N ALA A 215 9.17 -41.95 -17.70
CA ALA A 215 9.82 -42.72 -18.75
C ALA A 215 11.15 -43.33 -18.28
N ASN A 216 12.01 -42.52 -17.60
CA ASN A 216 13.29 -42.99 -17.07
C ASN A 216 13.14 -44.05 -15.95
N ASN A 217 12.07 -43.96 -15.17
CA ASN A 217 11.84 -44.88 -14.04
C ASN A 217 11.21 -46.23 -14.48
N TYR A 218 10.48 -46.27 -15.61
CA TYR A 218 9.80 -47.47 -16.05
C TYR A 218 10.76 -48.66 -16.25
N GLU A 219 11.94 -48.41 -16.80
CA GLU A 219 12.99 -49.40 -16.98
C GLU A 219 13.62 -49.89 -15.66
N ARG A 220 13.60 -49.04 -14.59
CA ARG A 220 14.21 -49.33 -13.29
C ARG A 220 13.27 -49.99 -12.28
N THR A 221 11.95 -49.76 -12.38
CA THR A 221 10.96 -50.27 -11.42
C THR A 221 10.59 -51.74 -11.62
N ALA A 222 10.85 -52.31 -12.77
CA ALA A 222 10.58 -53.73 -13.06
C ALA A 222 11.33 -54.70 -12.13
N VAL A 223 12.34 -54.22 -11.38
CA VAL A 223 13.25 -55.07 -10.56
C VAL A 223 12.91 -55.04 -9.06
N VAL A 224 12.01 -54.15 -8.59
CA VAL A 224 11.76 -53.93 -7.12
C VAL A 224 10.47 -54.61 -6.66
N SER A 225 10.59 -55.70 -5.88
CA SER A 225 9.46 -56.57 -5.46
C SER A 225 8.81 -56.22 -4.11
N LYS A 226 9.47 -55.52 -3.15
CA LYS A 226 8.92 -55.25 -1.80
C LYS A 226 8.30 -53.84 -1.67
N PRO A 227 7.13 -53.68 -0.99
CA PRO A 227 6.43 -52.38 -0.86
C PRO A 227 7.27 -51.27 -0.21
N ILE A 228 8.04 -51.56 0.86
CA ILE A 228 8.93 -50.61 1.54
C ILE A 228 10.05 -50.15 0.59
N ASN A 229 10.62 -51.06 -0.18
CA ASN A 229 11.63 -50.72 -1.16
C ASN A 229 11.07 -49.84 -2.28
N ARG A 230 9.79 -50.01 -2.65
CA ARG A 230 9.08 -49.13 -3.61
C ARG A 230 8.92 -47.70 -3.07
N PHE A 231 8.62 -47.53 -1.78
CA PHE A 231 8.50 -46.21 -1.16
C PHE A 231 9.86 -45.49 -1.11
N ILE A 232 10.92 -46.15 -0.65
CA ILE A 232 12.29 -45.61 -0.61
C ILE A 232 12.78 -45.32 -2.06
N PHE A 233 12.46 -46.21 -2.99
CA PHE A 233 12.81 -46.05 -4.39
C PHE A 233 12.10 -44.86 -5.03
N PHE A 234 10.82 -44.61 -4.70
CA PHE A 234 10.09 -43.44 -5.16
C PHE A 234 10.80 -42.14 -4.77
N TRP A 235 11.22 -42.01 -3.51
CA TRP A 235 11.91 -40.79 -3.05
C TRP A 235 13.34 -40.63 -3.62
N LYS A 236 13.96 -41.71 -4.01
CA LYS A 236 15.26 -41.72 -4.71
C LYS A 236 15.13 -41.66 -6.24
N SER A 237 13.92 -41.74 -6.76
CA SER A 237 13.65 -41.65 -8.19
C SER A 237 13.70 -40.20 -8.70
N ASP A 238 13.73 -40.05 -10.04
CA ASP A 238 13.65 -38.75 -10.68
C ASP A 238 12.35 -38.00 -10.32
N MET A 239 11.24 -38.72 -10.13
CA MET A 239 9.97 -38.12 -9.66
C MET A 239 10.06 -37.63 -8.23
N GLY A 240 10.61 -38.42 -7.31
CA GLY A 240 10.83 -38.02 -5.93
C GLY A 240 11.77 -36.79 -5.83
N SER A 241 12.80 -36.75 -6.65
CA SER A 241 13.75 -35.65 -6.71
C SER A 241 13.09 -34.31 -7.08
N ILE A 242 12.08 -34.33 -7.97
CA ILE A 242 11.31 -33.12 -8.34
C ILE A 242 10.53 -32.57 -7.13
N ILE A 243 9.99 -33.45 -6.30
CA ILE A 243 9.23 -33.06 -5.09
C ILE A 243 10.18 -32.56 -3.99
N VAL A 244 11.26 -33.31 -3.72
CA VAL A 244 12.28 -32.94 -2.69
C VAL A 244 12.90 -31.58 -3.01
N GLU A 245 13.11 -31.27 -4.28
CA GLU A 245 13.60 -29.98 -4.76
C GLU A 245 12.70 -28.79 -4.29
N LYS A 246 11.42 -29.04 -3.95
CA LYS A 246 10.49 -27.98 -3.50
C LYS A 246 10.47 -27.80 -1.97
N LEU A 247 11.04 -28.71 -1.19
CA LEU A 247 11.00 -28.65 0.27
C LEU A 247 11.60 -27.35 0.84
N PRO A 248 12.77 -26.83 0.40
CA PRO A 248 13.30 -25.58 0.89
C PRO A 248 12.37 -24.38 0.63
N PHE A 249 11.65 -24.38 -0.48
CA PHE A 249 10.64 -23.32 -0.75
C PHE A 249 9.43 -23.45 0.18
N LEU A 250 8.97 -24.68 0.48
CA LEU A 250 7.89 -24.90 1.45
C LEU A 250 8.31 -24.47 2.85
N THR A 251 9.58 -24.68 3.24
CA THR A 251 10.11 -24.20 4.50
C THR A 251 10.09 -22.67 4.57
N LEU A 252 10.50 -21.97 3.50
CA LEU A 252 10.41 -20.50 3.44
C LEU A 252 8.96 -20.02 3.51
N SER A 253 8.02 -20.72 2.84
CA SER A 253 6.58 -20.41 2.96
C SER A 253 6.10 -20.54 4.40
N LEU A 254 6.45 -21.62 5.09
CA LEU A 254 6.06 -21.85 6.50
C LEU A 254 6.62 -20.76 7.41
N VAL A 255 7.90 -20.42 7.26
CA VAL A 255 8.53 -19.34 8.02
C VAL A 255 7.80 -18.02 7.78
N SER A 256 7.45 -17.69 6.53
CA SER A 256 6.70 -16.48 6.20
C SER A 256 5.30 -16.47 6.83
N ILE A 257 4.61 -17.63 6.88
CA ILE A 257 3.31 -17.76 7.56
C ILE A 257 3.46 -17.44 9.05
N LEU A 258 4.46 -18.04 9.72
CA LEU A 258 4.69 -17.84 11.14
C LEU A 258 5.03 -16.36 11.47
N ILE A 259 5.88 -15.73 10.65
CA ILE A 259 6.19 -14.30 10.79
C ILE A 259 4.95 -13.43 10.59
N THR A 260 4.14 -13.72 9.56
CA THR A 260 2.90 -12.96 9.29
C THR A 260 1.91 -13.11 10.44
N MET A 261 1.74 -14.32 10.98
CA MET A 261 0.87 -14.55 12.15
C MET A 261 1.37 -13.79 13.37
N ALA A 262 2.68 -13.82 13.65
CA ALA A 262 3.27 -13.08 14.76
C ALA A 262 3.05 -11.56 14.59
N SER A 263 3.23 -11.02 13.39
CA SER A 263 2.99 -9.61 13.08
C SER A 263 1.53 -9.20 13.32
N VAL A 264 0.58 -9.99 12.83
CA VAL A 264 -0.86 -9.73 13.01
C VAL A 264 -1.27 -9.80 14.48
N LEU A 265 -0.71 -10.74 15.26
CA LEU A 265 -0.96 -10.82 16.70
C LEU A 265 -0.37 -9.64 17.47
N HIS A 266 0.82 -9.16 17.06
CA HIS A 266 1.46 -8.00 17.68
C HIS A 266 0.72 -6.69 17.42
N SER A 267 0.20 -6.49 16.20
CA SER A 267 -0.47 -5.26 15.78
C SER A 267 -1.84 -5.02 16.46
N ARG A 268 -2.33 -5.96 17.28
CA ARG A 268 -3.67 -5.94 17.91
C ARG A 268 -4.84 -5.75 16.90
N PHE A 269 -4.56 -5.84 15.62
CA PHE A 269 -5.54 -5.63 14.54
C PHE A 269 -6.67 -6.69 14.58
N LEU A 270 -6.39 -7.88 15.11
CA LEU A 270 -7.38 -8.94 15.30
C LEU A 270 -8.37 -8.66 16.42
N VAL A 271 -8.02 -7.82 17.40
CA VAL A 271 -8.82 -7.60 18.60
C VAL A 271 -9.99 -6.63 18.37
N THR A 272 -9.92 -5.83 17.29
CA THR A 272 -10.87 -4.75 17.03
C THR A 272 -11.99 -5.09 16.04
N HIS A 273 -11.90 -6.24 15.35
CA HIS A 273 -12.89 -6.61 14.32
C HIS A 273 -13.44 -8.01 14.58
N GLU A 274 -14.77 -8.12 14.63
CA GLU A 274 -15.44 -9.43 14.68
C GLU A 274 -15.07 -10.25 13.44
N LEU A 275 -14.64 -11.49 13.66
CA LEU A 275 -14.34 -12.40 12.56
C LEU A 275 -15.65 -12.78 11.86
N VAL A 276 -15.66 -12.67 10.54
CA VAL A 276 -16.77 -13.18 9.73
C VAL A 276 -16.93 -14.68 10.00
N PRO A 277 -18.14 -15.18 10.28
CA PRO A 277 -18.39 -16.61 10.53
C PRO A 277 -17.83 -17.50 9.41
N ILE A 278 -17.27 -18.66 9.77
CA ILE A 278 -16.59 -19.56 8.82
C ILE A 278 -17.46 -19.96 7.63
N TYR A 279 -18.77 -20.17 7.87
CA TYR A 279 -19.71 -20.54 6.80
C TYR A 279 -19.88 -19.41 5.75
N LEU A 280 -19.84 -18.15 6.16
CA LEU A 280 -19.86 -17.02 5.23
C LEU A 280 -18.53 -16.85 4.51
N ARG A 281 -17.40 -17.21 5.13
CA ARG A 281 -16.10 -17.20 4.46
C ARG A 281 -16.02 -18.28 3.39
N ILE A 282 -16.54 -19.48 3.69
CA ILE A 282 -16.62 -20.57 2.70
C ILE A 282 -17.58 -20.19 1.56
N TYR A 283 -18.74 -19.61 1.88
CA TYR A 283 -19.67 -19.06 0.89
C TYR A 283 -18.98 -18.05 -0.02
N ASN A 284 -18.33 -17.05 0.57
CA ASN A 284 -17.65 -16.00 -0.16
C ASN A 284 -16.54 -16.55 -1.05
N TYR A 285 -15.78 -17.55 -0.60
CA TYR A 285 -14.70 -18.15 -1.39
C TYR A 285 -15.19 -18.68 -2.74
N PHE A 286 -16.29 -19.43 -2.76
CA PHE A 286 -16.83 -19.97 -4.01
C PHE A 286 -17.50 -18.90 -4.88
N VAL A 287 -18.26 -18.00 -4.27
CA VAL A 287 -18.94 -16.92 -4.98
C VAL A 287 -17.92 -15.94 -5.59
N SER A 288 -16.86 -15.59 -4.85
CA SER A 288 -15.82 -14.68 -5.34
C SER A 288 -15.05 -15.25 -6.53
N ILE A 289 -14.84 -16.58 -6.62
CA ILE A 289 -14.23 -17.22 -7.80
C ILE A 289 -15.04 -16.88 -9.07
N ILE A 290 -16.37 -17.00 -9.01
CA ILE A 290 -17.23 -16.71 -10.16
C ILE A 290 -17.23 -15.20 -10.48
N GLN A 291 -17.23 -14.35 -9.46
CA GLN A 291 -17.14 -12.90 -9.65
C GLN A 291 -15.79 -12.51 -10.27
N TYR A 292 -14.69 -13.12 -9.85
CA TYR A 292 -13.39 -12.89 -10.48
C TYR A 292 -13.34 -13.33 -11.94
N LEU A 293 -13.93 -14.49 -12.29
CA LEU A 293 -14.03 -14.93 -13.68
C LEU A 293 -14.87 -13.93 -14.50
N ARG A 294 -15.97 -13.42 -13.93
CA ARG A 294 -16.76 -12.34 -14.56
C ARG A 294 -15.89 -11.08 -14.74
N ASN A 295 -15.19 -10.62 -13.72
CA ASN A 295 -14.38 -9.41 -13.77
C ASN A 295 -13.18 -9.54 -14.72
N ILE A 296 -12.61 -10.73 -14.90
CA ILE A 296 -11.60 -10.99 -15.92
C ILE A 296 -12.20 -10.87 -17.33
N ALA A 297 -13.43 -11.36 -17.56
CA ALA A 297 -14.06 -11.31 -18.86
C ALA A 297 -14.73 -9.94 -19.15
N TRP A 298 -15.26 -9.29 -18.13
CA TRP A 298 -16.03 -8.05 -18.24
C TRP A 298 -15.70 -7.06 -17.10
N PRO A 299 -14.53 -6.37 -17.17
CA PRO A 299 -14.00 -5.53 -16.08
C PRO A 299 -14.56 -4.10 -16.10
N VAL A 300 -15.88 -3.93 -16.02
CA VAL A 300 -16.54 -2.61 -16.12
C VAL A 300 -16.84 -2.02 -14.73
N ASP A 301 -17.39 -2.82 -13.82
CA ASP A 301 -17.81 -2.39 -12.48
C ASP A 301 -16.77 -2.76 -11.44
N LEU A 302 -15.57 -2.15 -11.57
CA LEU A 302 -14.49 -2.38 -10.63
C LEU A 302 -14.49 -1.35 -9.50
N SER A 303 -14.14 -1.81 -8.28
CA SER A 303 -14.17 -1.00 -7.07
C SER A 303 -12.96 -1.32 -6.18
N ILE A 304 -12.49 -0.33 -5.42
CA ILE A 304 -11.40 -0.50 -4.46
C ILE A 304 -11.77 -1.41 -3.27
N PHE A 305 -13.06 -1.51 -2.97
CA PHE A 305 -13.56 -2.28 -1.84
C PHE A 305 -14.91 -2.93 -2.18
N TYR A 306 -15.02 -4.21 -1.85
CA TYR A 306 -16.26 -4.98 -1.95
C TYR A 306 -16.60 -5.53 -0.56
N PRO A 307 -17.70 -5.11 0.06
CA PRO A 307 -18.06 -5.55 1.40
C PRO A 307 -18.38 -7.03 1.45
N PHE A 308 -18.10 -7.66 2.59
CA PHE A 308 -18.46 -9.06 2.81
C PHE A 308 -19.98 -9.24 2.80
N PRO A 309 -20.48 -10.34 2.22
CA PRO A 309 -21.91 -10.64 2.25
C PRO A 309 -22.39 -10.85 3.69
N LYS A 310 -23.48 -10.18 4.04
CA LYS A 310 -24.11 -10.30 5.39
C LYS A 310 -24.98 -11.53 5.51
N THR A 311 -25.42 -12.11 4.40
CA THR A 311 -26.36 -13.24 4.35
C THR A 311 -25.82 -14.37 3.47
N PHE A 312 -26.15 -15.59 3.85
CA PHE A 312 -25.88 -16.79 3.08
C PHE A 312 -27.04 -17.07 2.11
N ILE A 313 -26.78 -17.07 0.82
CA ILE A 313 -27.77 -17.38 -0.20
C ILE A 313 -27.44 -18.75 -0.81
N LEU A 314 -28.18 -19.78 -0.40
CA LEU A 314 -27.92 -21.18 -0.77
C LEU A 314 -27.84 -21.40 -2.28
N LEU A 315 -28.74 -20.79 -3.05
CA LEU A 315 -28.74 -20.94 -4.52
C LEU A 315 -27.45 -20.40 -5.14
N CYS A 316 -27.00 -19.20 -4.72
CA CYS A 316 -25.75 -18.62 -5.20
C CYS A 316 -24.54 -19.51 -4.85
N PHE A 317 -24.53 -20.07 -3.63
CA PHE A 317 -23.49 -21.00 -3.21
C PHE A 317 -23.46 -22.28 -4.07
N LEU A 318 -24.61 -22.91 -4.27
CA LEU A 318 -24.71 -24.15 -5.05
C LEU A 318 -24.31 -23.92 -6.52
N VAL A 319 -24.75 -22.83 -7.12
CA VAL A 319 -24.35 -22.46 -8.50
C VAL A 319 -22.83 -22.22 -8.58
N ALA A 320 -22.26 -21.49 -7.63
CA ALA A 320 -20.84 -21.22 -7.61
C ALA A 320 -20.01 -22.50 -7.40
N LEU A 321 -20.37 -23.31 -6.39
CA LEU A 321 -19.71 -24.58 -6.10
C LEU A 321 -19.79 -25.55 -7.29
N SER A 322 -20.99 -25.75 -7.85
CA SER A 322 -21.17 -26.64 -9.00
C SER A 322 -20.39 -26.18 -10.23
N SER A 323 -20.32 -24.88 -10.47
CA SER A 323 -19.53 -24.31 -11.57
C SER A 323 -18.03 -24.58 -11.39
N VAL A 324 -17.47 -24.33 -10.19
CA VAL A 324 -16.07 -24.62 -9.87
C VAL A 324 -15.77 -26.11 -10.03
N VAL A 325 -16.64 -26.98 -9.51
CA VAL A 325 -16.50 -28.44 -9.64
C VAL A 325 -16.56 -28.87 -11.10
N LEU A 326 -17.53 -28.38 -11.86
CA LEU A 326 -17.69 -28.69 -13.29
C LEU A 326 -16.46 -28.29 -14.11
N ILE A 327 -15.95 -27.06 -13.93
CA ILE A 327 -14.75 -26.61 -14.64
C ILE A 327 -13.56 -27.49 -14.27
N THR A 328 -13.42 -27.83 -12.98
CA THR A 328 -12.33 -28.71 -12.51
C THR A 328 -12.42 -30.10 -13.16
N ILE A 329 -13.61 -30.70 -13.21
CA ILE A 329 -13.82 -32.01 -13.84
C ILE A 329 -13.51 -31.92 -15.35
N LEU A 330 -14.04 -30.92 -16.05
CA LEU A 330 -13.83 -30.76 -17.49
C LEU A 330 -12.34 -30.59 -17.84
N THR A 331 -11.62 -29.76 -17.10
CA THR A 331 -10.19 -29.56 -17.30
C THR A 331 -9.38 -30.78 -16.95
N PHE A 332 -9.81 -31.56 -15.92
CA PHE A 332 -9.16 -32.82 -15.54
C PHE A 332 -9.37 -33.95 -16.58
N ILE A 333 -10.57 -34.10 -17.10
CA ILE A 333 -10.85 -35.11 -18.15
C ILE A 333 -10.02 -34.81 -19.41
N THR A 334 -9.89 -33.55 -19.78
CA THR A 334 -9.17 -33.13 -20.99
C THR A 334 -7.65 -33.05 -20.83
N ARG A 335 -7.09 -33.23 -19.60
CA ARG A 335 -5.69 -32.97 -19.24
C ARG A 335 -4.62 -33.62 -20.12
N LYS A 336 -4.91 -34.81 -20.70
CA LYS A 336 -3.96 -35.51 -21.59
C LYS A 336 -3.87 -34.84 -22.96
N LYS A 337 -4.99 -34.32 -23.49
CA LYS A 337 -5.07 -33.69 -24.82
C LYS A 337 -4.82 -32.19 -24.74
N ARG A 338 -5.22 -31.54 -23.63
CA ARG A 338 -5.22 -30.10 -23.41
C ARG A 338 -4.67 -29.76 -22.02
N PRO A 339 -3.39 -30.04 -21.75
CA PRO A 339 -2.81 -29.89 -20.41
C PRO A 339 -2.78 -28.42 -19.92
N TRP A 340 -2.80 -27.45 -20.83
CA TRP A 340 -2.87 -26.01 -20.49
C TRP A 340 -4.16 -25.62 -19.76
N LEU A 341 -5.28 -26.34 -20.00
CA LEU A 341 -6.55 -26.06 -19.33
C LEU A 341 -6.48 -26.34 -17.83
N ILE A 342 -6.06 -27.57 -17.45
CA ILE A 342 -5.95 -27.94 -16.03
C ILE A 342 -4.83 -27.16 -15.35
N MET A 343 -3.71 -26.90 -16.02
CA MET A 343 -2.60 -26.12 -15.49
C MET A 343 -3.05 -24.67 -15.19
N GLY A 344 -3.69 -24.00 -16.17
CA GLY A 344 -4.16 -22.63 -15.99
C GLY A 344 -5.25 -22.51 -14.93
N TRP A 345 -6.19 -23.48 -14.88
CA TRP A 345 -7.24 -23.52 -13.86
C TRP A 345 -6.68 -23.71 -12.45
N LEU A 346 -5.79 -24.68 -12.26
CA LEU A 346 -5.14 -24.88 -10.96
C LEU A 346 -4.21 -23.73 -10.59
N TRP A 347 -3.52 -23.12 -11.56
CA TRP A 347 -2.76 -21.89 -11.32
C TRP A 347 -3.65 -20.79 -10.74
N PHE A 348 -4.80 -20.53 -11.36
CA PHE A 348 -5.78 -19.56 -10.89
C PHE A 348 -6.24 -19.83 -9.45
N LEU A 349 -6.69 -21.06 -9.17
CA LEU A 349 -7.19 -21.43 -7.85
C LEU A 349 -6.10 -21.38 -6.77
N ILE A 350 -4.91 -21.91 -7.06
CA ILE A 350 -3.80 -22.02 -6.09
C ILE A 350 -3.20 -20.62 -5.81
N ALA A 351 -3.01 -19.79 -6.85
CA ALA A 351 -2.49 -18.45 -6.66
C ALA A 351 -3.49 -17.52 -5.93
N LEU A 352 -4.81 -17.78 -6.04
CA LEU A 352 -5.85 -17.06 -5.34
C LEU A 352 -5.97 -17.47 -3.85
N LEU A 353 -5.56 -18.68 -3.48
CA LEU A 353 -5.79 -19.25 -2.15
C LEU A 353 -5.33 -18.35 -0.99
N PRO A 354 -4.14 -17.70 -1.02
CA PRO A 354 -3.72 -16.81 0.07
C PRO A 354 -4.61 -15.57 0.24
N ALA A 355 -5.30 -15.14 -0.82
CA ALA A 355 -6.17 -13.99 -0.85
C ALA A 355 -7.67 -14.34 -0.74
N SER A 356 -7.97 -15.62 -0.47
CA SER A 356 -9.34 -16.17 -0.49
C SER A 356 -10.26 -15.69 0.64
N GLY A 357 -9.72 -15.07 1.69
CA GLY A 357 -10.48 -14.70 2.89
C GLY A 357 -10.89 -15.87 3.79
N LEU A 358 -10.46 -17.10 3.48
CA LEU A 358 -10.70 -18.27 4.35
C LEU A 358 -9.99 -18.11 5.70
N ILE A 359 -8.78 -17.55 5.68
CA ILE A 359 -8.04 -17.11 6.88
C ILE A 359 -8.12 -15.58 6.90
N GLN A 360 -8.87 -15.03 7.86
CA GLN A 360 -9.09 -13.59 7.96
C GLN A 360 -8.14 -12.95 8.96
N ALA A 361 -7.52 -11.84 8.55
CA ALA A 361 -6.72 -10.98 9.41
C ALA A 361 -7.19 -9.52 9.19
N GLY A 362 -7.88 -8.95 10.19
CA GLY A 362 -8.41 -7.59 10.13
C GLY A 362 -9.64 -7.41 9.21
N LEU A 363 -9.85 -6.19 8.75
CA LEU A 363 -10.91 -5.85 7.79
C LEU A 363 -10.55 -6.41 6.41
N TRP A 364 -11.16 -7.53 6.06
CA TRP A 364 -10.93 -8.20 4.79
C TRP A 364 -12.07 -7.91 3.81
N PRO A 365 -11.81 -7.50 2.58
CA PRO A 365 -12.86 -7.37 1.56
C PRO A 365 -13.33 -8.75 1.08
N ALA A 366 -14.56 -8.84 0.59
CA ALA A 366 -15.08 -10.06 -0.03
C ALA A 366 -14.23 -10.50 -1.21
N LEU A 367 -13.83 -9.51 -2.01
CA LEU A 367 -12.89 -9.64 -3.11
C LEU A 367 -12.14 -8.30 -3.29
N ALA A 368 -11.01 -8.33 -4.00
CA ALA A 368 -10.27 -7.12 -4.37
C ALA A 368 -9.59 -7.36 -5.73
N ASP A 369 -9.60 -6.36 -6.59
CA ASP A 369 -9.08 -6.49 -7.95
C ASP A 369 -7.59 -6.81 -7.96
N ARG A 370 -6.81 -6.23 -7.03
CA ARG A 370 -5.38 -6.51 -6.81
C ARG A 370 -5.05 -7.98 -6.51
N PHE A 371 -6.02 -8.76 -6.05
CA PHE A 371 -5.81 -10.19 -5.80
C PHE A 371 -5.70 -10.99 -7.09
N MET A 372 -6.12 -10.42 -8.22
CA MET A 372 -6.06 -11.07 -9.53
C MET A 372 -4.71 -10.92 -10.24
N TYR A 373 -3.79 -10.11 -9.74
CA TYR A 373 -2.53 -9.79 -10.41
C TYR A 373 -1.71 -11.03 -10.86
N ILE A 374 -1.65 -12.07 -10.06
CA ILE A 374 -0.98 -13.34 -10.40
C ILE A 374 -1.98 -14.41 -10.88
N PRO A 375 -3.15 -14.60 -10.21
CA PRO A 375 -4.07 -15.68 -10.58
C PRO A 375 -4.59 -15.61 -12.02
N MET A 376 -4.94 -14.42 -12.54
CA MET A 376 -5.55 -14.27 -13.86
C MET A 376 -4.65 -14.75 -15.01
N ILE A 377 -3.34 -14.86 -14.80
CA ILE A 377 -2.39 -15.38 -15.80
C ILE A 377 -2.78 -16.82 -16.19
N GLY A 378 -3.24 -17.61 -15.21
CA GLY A 378 -3.74 -18.97 -15.48
C GLY A 378 -4.92 -18.97 -16.45
N ILE A 379 -5.87 -18.04 -16.27
CA ILE A 379 -7.03 -17.90 -17.17
C ILE A 379 -6.59 -17.39 -18.54
N PHE A 380 -5.65 -16.46 -18.64
CA PHE A 380 -5.11 -16.02 -19.92
C PHE A 380 -4.42 -17.16 -20.67
N ILE A 381 -3.65 -18.01 -19.98
CA ILE A 381 -3.06 -19.21 -20.59
C ILE A 381 -4.15 -20.13 -21.13
N MET A 382 -5.22 -20.41 -20.34
CA MET A 382 -6.32 -21.26 -20.78
C MET A 382 -6.97 -20.73 -22.06
N VAL A 383 -7.36 -19.45 -22.06
CA VAL A 383 -8.15 -18.84 -23.15
C VAL A 383 -7.31 -18.69 -24.42
N ILE A 384 -6.12 -18.09 -24.30
CA ILE A 384 -5.29 -17.78 -25.46
C ILE A 384 -4.73 -19.05 -26.10
N TRP A 385 -4.32 -20.02 -25.27
CA TRP A 385 -3.80 -21.30 -25.78
C TRP A 385 -4.87 -22.15 -26.44
N GLU A 386 -6.08 -22.20 -25.85
CA GLU A 386 -7.22 -22.93 -26.43
C GLU A 386 -7.67 -22.29 -27.74
N ALA A 387 -7.67 -20.97 -27.83
CA ALA A 387 -7.96 -20.27 -29.08
C ALA A 387 -6.87 -20.54 -30.15
N ASP A 388 -5.59 -20.56 -29.73
CA ASP A 388 -4.47 -20.86 -30.63
C ASP A 388 -4.57 -22.29 -31.20
N GLU A 389 -4.96 -23.25 -30.37
CA GLU A 389 -5.11 -24.64 -30.80
C GLU A 389 -6.31 -24.89 -31.74
N ARG A 390 -7.43 -24.17 -31.51
CA ARG A 390 -8.65 -24.31 -32.32
C ARG A 390 -8.59 -23.53 -33.62
N LEU A 391 -7.94 -22.37 -33.63
CA LEU A 391 -7.87 -21.48 -34.80
C LEU A 391 -6.60 -21.76 -35.59
N LYS A 392 -6.54 -22.98 -36.26
CA LYS A 392 -5.44 -23.37 -37.14
C LYS A 392 -5.82 -23.14 -38.62
N GLY A 393 -4.88 -22.57 -39.40
CA GLY A 393 -5.11 -22.26 -40.79
C GLY A 393 -4.87 -20.76 -41.09
N ARG A 394 -4.62 -20.41 -42.35
CA ARG A 394 -4.20 -19.05 -42.75
C ARG A 394 -5.25 -17.99 -42.38
N TYR A 395 -6.53 -18.23 -42.74
CA TYR A 395 -7.63 -17.28 -42.42
C TYR A 395 -7.92 -17.25 -40.92
N SER A 396 -7.84 -18.38 -40.24
CA SER A 396 -8.02 -18.44 -38.79
C SER A 396 -6.93 -17.70 -38.03
N GLN A 397 -5.67 -17.63 -38.52
CA GLN A 397 -4.60 -16.85 -37.90
C GLN A 397 -4.89 -15.36 -38.01
N VAL A 398 -5.37 -14.86 -39.17
CA VAL A 398 -5.76 -13.46 -39.33
C VAL A 398 -6.92 -13.12 -38.39
N LEU A 399 -7.98 -13.96 -38.38
CA LEU A 399 -9.13 -13.78 -37.49
C LEU A 399 -8.68 -13.75 -36.01
N LYS A 400 -7.81 -14.64 -35.60
CA LYS A 400 -7.27 -14.69 -34.24
C LYS A 400 -6.56 -13.38 -33.86
N VAL A 401 -5.69 -12.84 -34.74
CA VAL A 401 -4.99 -11.58 -34.51
C VAL A 401 -5.99 -10.43 -34.39
N ILE A 402 -7.00 -10.40 -35.24
CA ILE A 402 -8.05 -9.36 -35.18
C ILE A 402 -8.81 -9.42 -33.84
N LEU A 403 -9.30 -10.63 -33.46
CA LEU A 403 -10.07 -10.79 -32.21
C LEU A 403 -9.23 -10.45 -30.97
N PHE A 404 -7.98 -10.88 -30.93
CA PHE A 404 -7.10 -10.59 -29.80
C PHE A 404 -6.72 -9.10 -29.74
N SER A 405 -6.48 -8.46 -30.90
CA SER A 405 -6.21 -7.02 -30.95
C SER A 405 -7.44 -6.21 -30.54
N ALA A 406 -8.64 -6.60 -30.96
CA ALA A 406 -9.88 -5.94 -30.54
C ALA A 406 -10.10 -6.08 -29.02
N MET A 407 -9.92 -7.27 -28.46
CA MET A 407 -10.01 -7.53 -27.03
C MET A 407 -8.97 -6.70 -26.24
N LEU A 408 -7.73 -6.67 -26.72
CA LEU A 408 -6.65 -5.89 -26.11
C LEU A 408 -6.94 -4.40 -26.12
N THR A 409 -7.45 -3.87 -27.25
CA THR A 409 -7.83 -2.47 -27.37
C THR A 409 -8.97 -2.12 -26.42
N TYR A 410 -9.96 -2.98 -26.30
CA TYR A 410 -11.06 -2.83 -25.35
C TYR A 410 -10.56 -2.77 -23.91
N PHE A 411 -9.72 -3.73 -23.48
CA PHE A 411 -9.18 -3.73 -22.12
C PHE A 411 -8.23 -2.54 -21.88
N ALA A 412 -7.41 -2.16 -22.83
CA ALA A 412 -6.54 -1.01 -22.70
C ALA A 412 -7.34 0.29 -22.52
N PHE A 413 -8.46 0.45 -23.26
CA PHE A 413 -9.37 1.58 -23.09
C PHE A 413 -10.00 1.60 -21.69
N LEU A 414 -10.51 0.45 -21.21
CA LEU A 414 -11.04 0.33 -19.85
C LEU A 414 -9.98 0.56 -18.79
N THR A 415 -8.73 0.13 -19.02
CA THR A 415 -7.61 0.42 -18.13
C THR A 415 -7.36 1.92 -17.99
N ARG A 416 -7.45 2.67 -19.11
CA ARG A 416 -7.33 4.12 -19.10
C ARG A 416 -8.44 4.77 -18.26
N ILE A 417 -9.68 4.31 -18.41
CA ILE A 417 -10.82 4.79 -17.61
C ILE A 417 -10.62 4.44 -16.13
N GLN A 418 -10.34 3.16 -15.83
CA GLN A 418 -10.15 2.70 -14.45
C GLN A 418 -9.03 3.46 -13.74
N ASN A 419 -7.96 3.80 -14.47
CA ASN A 419 -6.84 4.55 -13.93
C ASN A 419 -7.27 5.97 -13.48
N THR A 420 -8.24 6.60 -14.11
CA THR A 420 -8.73 7.94 -13.69
C THR A 420 -9.40 7.90 -12.32
N TYR A 421 -10.01 6.79 -11.92
CA TYR A 421 -10.62 6.65 -10.60
C TYR A 421 -9.60 6.62 -9.47
N PHE A 422 -8.35 6.30 -9.75
CA PHE A 422 -7.23 6.31 -8.78
C PHE A 422 -6.49 7.66 -8.71
N SER A 423 -6.97 8.70 -9.41
CA SER A 423 -6.31 10.00 -9.46
C SER A 423 -6.26 10.72 -8.09
N ASN A 424 -7.29 10.53 -7.26
CA ASN A 424 -7.41 11.08 -5.91
C ASN A 424 -8.48 10.33 -5.10
N SER A 425 -8.51 10.56 -3.80
CA SER A 425 -9.44 9.88 -2.88
C SER A 425 -10.91 10.17 -3.19
N PHE A 426 -11.24 11.38 -3.65
CA PHE A 426 -12.60 11.75 -3.98
C PHE A 426 -13.14 10.91 -5.16
N ALA A 427 -12.40 10.83 -6.26
CA ALA A 427 -12.75 10.02 -7.41
C ALA A 427 -12.87 8.53 -7.04
N LEU A 428 -11.93 8.03 -6.25
CA LEU A 428 -11.85 6.63 -5.82
C LEU A 428 -13.09 6.19 -5.02
N PHE A 429 -13.43 6.94 -3.97
CA PHE A 429 -14.52 6.55 -3.07
C PHE A 429 -15.89 6.87 -3.66
N ASN A 430 -16.03 7.89 -4.50
CA ASN A 430 -17.25 8.08 -5.29
C ASN A 430 -17.49 6.87 -6.20
N ARG A 431 -16.46 6.42 -6.95
CA ARG A 431 -16.57 5.21 -7.77
C ARG A 431 -16.96 3.98 -6.94
N CYS A 432 -16.40 3.86 -5.74
CA CYS A 432 -16.78 2.77 -4.84
C CYS A 432 -18.27 2.82 -4.48
N LEU A 433 -18.82 4.00 -4.14
CA LEU A 433 -20.25 4.15 -3.82
C LEU A 433 -21.15 3.91 -5.04
N GLU A 434 -20.73 4.31 -6.25
CA GLU A 434 -21.46 4.03 -7.50
C GLU A 434 -21.60 2.53 -7.79
N VAL A 435 -20.50 1.77 -7.60
CA VAL A 435 -20.44 0.34 -7.96
C VAL A 435 -21.06 -0.55 -6.90
N VAL A 436 -20.79 -0.27 -5.62
CA VAL A 436 -21.12 -1.17 -4.52
C VAL A 436 -22.27 -0.66 -3.68
N GLY A 437 -22.66 0.62 -3.85
CA GLY A 437 -23.63 1.29 -3.00
C GLY A 437 -23.03 1.79 -1.67
N ASP A 438 -23.90 2.30 -0.81
CA ASP A 438 -23.51 2.83 0.50
C ASP A 438 -22.82 1.76 1.34
N ASN A 439 -21.58 2.02 1.72
CA ASN A 439 -20.79 1.18 2.61
C ASN A 439 -19.95 2.03 3.55
N GLY A 440 -19.73 1.52 4.76
CA GLY A 440 -19.10 2.29 5.83
C GLY A 440 -17.69 2.79 5.52
N LEU A 441 -16.91 1.98 4.80
CA LEU A 441 -15.54 2.35 4.42
C LEU A 441 -15.53 3.55 3.46
N ALA A 442 -16.26 3.47 2.36
CA ALA A 442 -16.27 4.52 1.35
C ALA A 442 -16.90 5.82 1.87
N LEU A 443 -18.01 5.72 2.62
CA LEU A 443 -18.66 6.89 3.24
C LEU A 443 -17.73 7.60 4.21
N ASN A 444 -16.99 6.86 5.04
CA ASN A 444 -16.04 7.45 6.00
C ASN A 444 -14.86 8.13 5.29
N ASN A 445 -14.19 7.43 4.37
CA ASN A 445 -13.02 7.98 3.69
C ASN A 445 -13.36 9.15 2.76
N LEU A 446 -14.55 9.13 2.12
CA LEU A 446 -15.03 10.26 1.33
C LEU A 446 -15.33 11.47 2.23
N GLY A 447 -15.97 11.24 3.39
CA GLY A 447 -16.18 12.28 4.39
C GLY A 447 -14.87 12.90 4.88
N GLU A 448 -13.87 12.10 5.21
CA GLU A 448 -12.53 12.56 5.60
C GLU A 448 -11.85 13.36 4.48
N THR A 449 -11.95 12.88 3.24
CA THR A 449 -11.41 13.60 2.08
C THR A 449 -12.07 14.97 1.91
N LEU A 450 -13.38 15.05 2.01
CA LEU A 450 -14.11 16.32 1.93
C LEU A 450 -13.76 17.27 3.08
N ALA A 451 -13.65 16.75 4.31
CA ALA A 451 -13.24 17.53 5.47
C ALA A 451 -11.83 18.12 5.28
N SER A 452 -10.88 17.33 4.76
CA SER A 452 -9.51 17.80 4.48
C SER A 452 -9.46 18.88 3.38
N LEU A 453 -10.42 18.89 2.46
CA LEU A 453 -10.59 19.92 1.44
C LEU A 453 -11.38 21.16 1.94
N GLY A 454 -11.72 21.21 3.23
CA GLY A 454 -12.51 22.29 3.82
C GLY A 454 -14.02 22.24 3.50
N ARG A 455 -14.48 21.21 2.80
CA ARG A 455 -15.90 21.01 2.43
C ARG A 455 -16.66 20.33 3.60
N THR A 456 -16.63 21.01 4.77
CA THR A 456 -17.07 20.43 6.05
C THR A 456 -18.54 20.03 6.07
N ASP A 457 -19.42 20.82 5.46
CA ASP A 457 -20.87 20.53 5.43
C ASP A 457 -21.17 19.27 4.61
N GLU A 458 -20.48 19.09 3.50
CA GLU A 458 -20.62 17.90 2.67
C GLU A 458 -20.05 16.65 3.40
N ALA A 459 -18.90 16.79 4.06
CA ALA A 459 -18.32 15.72 4.88
C ALA A 459 -19.31 15.23 5.94
N MET A 460 -20.01 16.14 6.61
CA MET A 460 -21.02 15.81 7.63
C MET A 460 -22.17 14.99 7.05
N ILE A 461 -22.57 15.20 5.81
CA ILE A 461 -23.62 14.41 5.14
C ILE A 461 -23.18 12.94 5.04
N TYR A 462 -21.93 12.69 4.62
CA TYR A 462 -21.40 11.32 4.48
C TYR A 462 -21.20 10.63 5.83
N PHE A 463 -20.70 11.34 6.85
CA PHE A 463 -20.59 10.78 8.20
C PHE A 463 -21.96 10.50 8.80
N ALA A 464 -22.97 11.36 8.61
CA ALA A 464 -24.34 11.12 9.06
C ALA A 464 -24.97 9.88 8.36
N LYS A 465 -24.74 9.73 7.03
CA LYS A 465 -25.14 8.52 6.32
C LYS A 465 -24.49 7.27 6.90
N ASN A 466 -23.18 7.35 7.22
CA ASN A 466 -22.46 6.23 7.80
C ASN A 466 -22.97 5.85 9.19
N ILE A 467 -23.24 6.84 10.04
CA ILE A 467 -23.85 6.63 11.37
C ILE A 467 -25.24 5.97 11.24
N LYS A 468 -26.03 6.36 10.20
CA LYS A 468 -27.32 5.75 9.95
C LYS A 468 -27.20 4.29 9.46
N LEU A 469 -26.18 4.01 8.62
CA LEU A 469 -25.90 2.68 8.07
C LEU A 469 -25.41 1.71 9.13
N ASP A 470 -24.53 2.18 10.02
CA ASP A 470 -23.95 1.43 11.11
C ASP A 470 -23.78 2.31 12.36
N PRO A 471 -24.79 2.34 13.26
CA PRO A 471 -24.73 3.13 14.50
C PRO A 471 -23.64 2.71 15.49
N ALA A 472 -22.95 1.58 15.27
CA ALA A 472 -21.85 1.11 16.12
C ALA A 472 -20.46 1.61 15.67
N GLN A 473 -20.39 2.32 14.56
CA GLN A 473 -19.12 2.83 13.99
C GLN A 473 -18.59 4.04 14.76
N ALA A 474 -17.69 3.82 15.73
CA ALA A 474 -17.10 4.86 16.58
C ALA A 474 -16.39 5.96 15.75
N ASN A 475 -15.67 5.57 14.68
CA ASN A 475 -14.93 6.53 13.82
C ASN A 475 -15.85 7.56 13.16
N SER A 476 -17.07 7.18 12.76
CA SER A 476 -18.02 8.11 12.13
C SER A 476 -18.49 9.19 13.10
N TYR A 477 -18.73 8.83 14.37
CA TYR A 477 -19.04 9.81 15.41
C TYR A 477 -17.86 10.72 15.70
N HIS A 478 -16.65 10.17 15.78
CA HIS A 478 -15.43 10.95 15.92
C HIS A 478 -15.28 11.99 14.79
N ASN A 479 -15.34 11.54 13.53
CA ASN A 479 -15.15 12.40 12.36
C ASN A 479 -16.25 13.47 12.23
N TYR A 480 -17.49 13.11 12.57
CA TYR A 480 -18.56 14.10 12.65
C TYR A 480 -18.27 15.16 13.74
N GLY A 481 -17.77 14.73 14.92
CA GLY A 481 -17.32 15.62 15.99
C GLY A 481 -16.19 16.55 15.54
N VAL A 482 -15.24 16.09 14.75
CA VAL A 482 -14.16 16.93 14.16
C VAL A 482 -14.75 18.00 13.25
N CYS A 483 -15.73 17.68 12.43
CA CYS A 483 -16.43 18.67 11.62
C CYS A 483 -17.16 19.73 12.46
N LEU A 484 -17.77 19.33 13.57
CA LEU A 484 -18.40 20.28 14.51
C LEU A 484 -17.38 21.22 15.15
N VAL A 485 -16.19 20.73 15.51
CA VAL A 485 -15.08 21.57 16.00
C VAL A 485 -14.67 22.60 14.93
N ALA A 486 -14.55 22.19 13.67
CA ALA A 486 -14.25 23.09 12.56
C ALA A 486 -15.34 24.18 12.40
N LYS A 487 -16.59 23.87 12.70
CA LYS A 487 -17.73 24.80 12.74
C LYS A 487 -17.85 25.59 14.05
N LYS A 488 -16.89 25.44 14.97
CA LYS A 488 -16.86 26.09 16.30
C LYS A 488 -18.03 25.70 17.22
N ASP A 489 -18.70 24.56 16.98
CA ASP A 489 -19.76 24.00 17.84
C ASP A 489 -19.16 22.96 18.81
N ASP A 490 -18.30 23.43 19.71
CA ASP A 490 -17.60 22.58 20.70
C ASP A 490 -18.58 21.83 21.61
N LYS A 491 -19.76 22.42 21.89
CA LYS A 491 -20.79 21.77 22.75
C LYS A 491 -21.30 20.47 22.13
N LYS A 492 -21.70 20.51 20.86
CA LYS A 492 -22.14 19.30 20.15
C LYS A 492 -20.97 18.34 19.88
N ALA A 493 -19.77 18.86 19.55
CA ALA A 493 -18.59 18.02 19.32
C ALA A 493 -18.28 17.13 20.53
N ILE A 494 -18.37 17.65 21.76
CA ILE A 494 -18.17 16.88 23.00
C ILE A 494 -19.11 15.67 23.04
N VAL A 495 -20.39 15.83 22.72
CA VAL A 495 -21.39 14.75 22.75
C VAL A 495 -21.00 13.65 21.76
N TYR A 496 -20.57 14.02 20.55
CA TYR A 496 -20.17 13.08 19.51
C TYR A 496 -18.88 12.34 19.88
N PHE A 497 -17.88 13.02 20.45
CA PHE A 497 -16.65 12.38 20.94
C PHE A 497 -16.93 11.43 22.11
N GLN A 498 -17.81 11.79 23.04
CA GLN A 498 -18.22 10.91 24.13
C GLN A 498 -18.94 9.66 23.59
N LYS A 499 -19.77 9.81 22.55
CA LYS A 499 -20.42 8.68 21.92
C LYS A 499 -19.39 7.77 21.23
N ALA A 500 -18.40 8.33 20.54
CA ALA A 500 -17.31 7.57 19.95
C ALA A 500 -16.53 6.76 21.00
N ILE A 501 -16.21 7.36 22.15
CA ILE A 501 -15.56 6.69 23.28
C ILE A 501 -16.42 5.59 23.87
N ALA A 502 -17.73 5.81 24.01
CA ALA A 502 -18.65 4.80 24.53
C ALA A 502 -18.72 3.56 23.63
N LEU A 503 -18.63 3.76 22.30
CA LEU A 503 -18.62 2.68 21.32
C LEU A 503 -17.25 1.99 21.23
N ASN A 504 -16.15 2.75 21.31
CA ASN A 504 -14.80 2.21 21.32
C ASN A 504 -13.92 2.98 22.31
N PRO A 505 -13.76 2.48 23.55
CA PRO A 505 -12.94 3.12 24.58
C PRO A 505 -11.44 3.20 24.25
N ASN A 506 -10.97 2.41 23.26
CA ASN A 506 -9.57 2.41 22.83
C ASN A 506 -9.30 3.35 21.65
N LEU A 507 -10.28 4.10 21.18
CA LEU A 507 -10.10 5.09 20.13
C LEU A 507 -9.44 6.36 20.72
N ILE A 508 -8.20 6.62 20.33
CA ILE A 508 -7.35 7.65 20.95
C ILE A 508 -7.80 9.07 20.59
N HIS A 509 -8.11 9.31 19.30
CA HIS A 509 -8.35 10.65 18.79
C HIS A 509 -9.49 11.42 19.47
N PRO A 510 -10.64 10.82 19.86
CA PRO A 510 -11.67 11.53 20.63
C PRO A 510 -11.14 12.09 21.96
N TYR A 511 -10.26 11.36 22.66
CA TYR A 511 -9.65 11.87 23.90
C TYR A 511 -8.75 13.07 23.65
N ILE A 512 -7.95 13.05 22.57
CA ILE A 512 -7.11 14.19 22.17
C ILE A 512 -8.00 15.42 21.89
N HIS A 513 -9.06 15.28 21.09
CA HIS A 513 -9.96 16.39 20.77
C HIS A 513 -10.71 16.92 22.01
N LEU A 514 -11.21 16.05 22.88
CA LEU A 514 -11.81 16.47 24.16
C LEU A 514 -10.81 17.24 25.02
N SER A 515 -9.56 16.78 25.10
CA SER A 515 -8.50 17.48 25.82
C SER A 515 -8.24 18.87 25.26
N LEU A 516 -8.18 19.02 23.93
CA LEU A 516 -7.99 20.32 23.28
C LEU A 516 -9.17 21.28 23.50
N ILE A 517 -10.40 20.78 23.45
CA ILE A 517 -11.61 21.57 23.75
C ILE A 517 -11.56 22.06 25.22
N GLN A 518 -11.28 21.16 26.17
CA GLN A 518 -11.19 21.52 27.58
C GLN A 518 -10.05 22.50 27.84
N SER A 519 -8.90 22.38 27.18
CA SER A 519 -7.79 23.30 27.27
C SER A 519 -8.17 24.71 26.77
N ARG A 520 -8.94 24.80 25.67
CA ARG A 520 -9.45 26.09 25.15
C ARG A 520 -10.45 26.72 26.10
N ALA A 521 -11.27 25.92 26.77
CA ALA A 521 -12.24 26.37 27.75
C ALA A 521 -11.63 26.75 29.11
N GLY A 522 -10.31 26.61 29.31
CA GLY A 522 -9.63 26.87 30.57
C GLY A 522 -9.71 25.70 31.59
N ASN A 523 -10.35 24.62 31.27
CA ASN A 523 -10.51 23.46 32.15
C ASN A 523 -9.27 22.53 32.11
N THR A 524 -8.14 23.06 32.60
CA THR A 524 -6.82 22.45 32.47
C THR A 524 -6.70 21.07 33.09
N ALA A 525 -7.34 20.84 34.26
CA ALA A 525 -7.33 19.52 34.91
C ALA A 525 -8.00 18.42 34.08
N GLU A 526 -9.15 18.71 33.48
CA GLU A 526 -9.84 17.76 32.59
C GLU A 526 -9.08 17.57 31.27
N ALA A 527 -8.43 18.62 30.74
CA ALA A 527 -7.59 18.50 29.56
C ALA A 527 -6.43 17.51 29.80
N VAL A 528 -5.71 17.64 30.92
CA VAL A 528 -4.63 16.72 31.30
C VAL A 528 -5.16 15.29 31.48
N LYS A 529 -6.29 15.12 32.13
CA LYS A 529 -6.91 13.81 32.37
C LYS A 529 -7.25 13.07 31.05
N PHE A 530 -7.83 13.78 30.08
CA PHE A 530 -8.12 13.18 28.76
C PHE A 530 -6.85 12.83 28.00
N MET A 531 -5.82 13.70 28.04
CA MET A 531 -4.56 13.43 27.36
C MET A 531 -3.80 12.26 27.99
N THR A 532 -3.83 12.13 29.33
CA THR A 532 -3.27 10.97 30.04
C THR A 532 -4.00 9.69 29.65
N LYS A 533 -5.34 9.71 29.47
CA LYS A 533 -6.07 8.55 28.96
C LYS A 533 -5.63 8.19 27.54
N ALA A 534 -5.45 9.16 26.65
CA ALA A 534 -4.95 8.92 25.30
C ALA A 534 -3.58 8.21 25.32
N LEU A 535 -2.64 8.71 26.14
CA LEU A 535 -1.30 8.11 26.27
C LEU A 535 -1.29 6.76 26.99
N ASN A 536 -2.28 6.47 27.86
CA ASN A 536 -2.42 5.14 28.45
C ASN A 536 -2.88 4.09 27.44
N ILE A 537 -3.64 4.50 26.40
CA ILE A 537 -4.04 3.63 25.29
C ILE A 537 -2.84 3.34 24.40
N ASP A 538 -2.12 4.39 23.99
CA ASP A 538 -0.88 4.27 23.20
C ASP A 538 0.18 5.25 23.72
N LYS A 539 1.17 4.70 24.41
CA LYS A 539 2.29 5.45 24.98
C LYS A 539 3.25 6.05 23.94
N ASN A 540 3.13 5.64 22.69
CA ASN A 540 4.01 6.07 21.60
C ASN A 540 3.31 7.02 20.62
N ASN A 541 2.06 7.39 20.86
CA ASN A 541 1.29 8.24 19.96
C ASN A 541 1.88 9.65 19.88
N LEU A 542 2.41 10.00 18.70
CA LEU A 542 3.11 11.27 18.48
C LEU A 542 2.17 12.48 18.61
N ASP A 543 0.93 12.35 18.12
CA ASP A 543 -0.06 13.43 18.20
C ASP A 543 -0.46 13.71 19.65
N ALA A 544 -0.62 12.68 20.46
CA ALA A 544 -0.91 12.82 21.88
C ALA A 544 0.25 13.50 22.62
N HIS A 545 1.51 13.09 22.37
CA HIS A 545 2.68 13.75 22.93
C HIS A 545 2.78 15.21 22.49
N TYR A 546 2.63 15.49 21.19
CA TYR A 546 2.68 16.86 20.67
C TYR A 546 1.65 17.77 21.32
N ASN A 547 0.38 17.34 21.34
CA ASN A 547 -0.70 18.12 21.92
C ASN A 547 -0.58 18.25 23.44
N PHE A 548 -0.06 17.22 24.14
CA PHE A 548 0.18 17.31 25.58
C PHE A 548 1.27 18.33 25.89
N GLY A 549 2.35 18.34 25.10
CA GLY A 549 3.39 19.38 25.21
C GLY A 549 2.82 20.79 25.08
N ILE A 550 1.91 21.04 24.13
CA ILE A 550 1.22 22.33 23.97
C ILE A 550 0.40 22.68 25.23
N ILE A 551 -0.36 21.73 25.76
CA ILE A 551 -1.20 21.97 26.96
C ILE A 551 -0.33 22.28 28.18
N LEU A 552 0.76 21.57 28.38
CA LEU A 552 1.71 21.75 29.48
C LEU A 552 2.45 23.11 29.37
N ALA A 553 2.90 23.48 28.17
CA ALA A 553 3.54 24.75 27.90
C ALA A 553 2.59 25.94 28.27
N LYS A 554 1.31 25.85 27.90
CA LYS A 554 0.30 26.84 28.28
C LYS A 554 0.08 26.92 29.79
N GLN A 555 0.38 25.87 30.56
CA GLN A 555 0.33 25.87 32.02
C GLN A 555 1.63 26.37 32.67
N GLY A 556 2.64 26.77 31.90
CA GLY A 556 3.97 27.14 32.40
C GLY A 556 4.83 25.94 32.84
N LYS A 557 4.40 24.68 32.53
CA LYS A 557 5.14 23.47 32.86
C LYS A 557 6.11 23.12 31.73
N TYR A 558 7.10 23.99 31.56
CA TYR A 558 7.98 23.96 30.38
C TYR A 558 8.86 22.71 30.32
N GLU A 559 9.38 22.21 31.46
CA GLU A 559 10.22 21.01 31.51
C GLU A 559 9.47 19.75 31.06
N GLU A 560 8.20 19.60 31.54
CA GLU A 560 7.34 18.51 31.10
C GLU A 560 7.02 18.63 29.59
N ALA A 561 6.72 19.86 29.11
CA ALA A 561 6.46 20.12 27.70
C ALA A 561 7.67 19.79 26.81
N ILE A 562 8.88 20.18 27.23
CA ILE A 562 10.16 19.86 26.57
C ILE A 562 10.32 18.33 26.44
N SER A 563 10.02 17.57 27.49
CA SER A 563 10.07 16.11 27.45
C SER A 563 9.16 15.53 26.35
N HIS A 564 7.92 16.02 26.26
CA HIS A 564 6.96 15.57 25.27
C HIS A 564 7.34 15.96 23.84
N PHE A 565 7.76 17.20 23.60
CA PHE A 565 8.23 17.62 22.27
C PHE A 565 9.51 16.90 21.86
N SER A 566 10.45 16.68 22.77
CA SER A 566 11.67 15.92 22.52
C SER A 566 11.37 14.47 22.14
N PHE A 567 10.35 13.87 22.75
CA PHE A 567 9.89 12.53 22.38
C PHE A 567 9.41 12.48 20.91
N VAL A 568 8.65 13.50 20.47
CA VAL A 568 8.21 13.61 19.07
C VAL A 568 9.40 13.77 18.13
N ILE A 569 10.32 14.71 18.42
CA ILE A 569 11.49 15.00 17.59
C ILE A 569 12.43 13.80 17.46
N LYS A 570 12.57 13.02 18.54
CA LYS A 570 13.38 11.79 18.50
C LYS A 570 12.84 10.76 17.50
N ARG A 571 11.52 10.67 17.32
CA ARG A 571 10.88 9.70 16.43
C ARG A 571 10.57 10.28 15.05
N ASP A 572 10.30 11.55 14.97
CA ASP A 572 10.07 12.29 13.73
C ASP A 572 10.97 13.54 13.69
N PRO A 573 12.25 13.39 13.35
CA PRO A 573 13.20 14.51 13.29
C PRO A 573 12.81 15.60 12.29
N GLY A 574 11.97 15.28 11.31
CA GLY A 574 11.43 16.22 10.31
C GLY A 574 10.21 17.00 10.76
N ASN A 575 9.72 16.81 11.99
CA ASN A 575 8.54 17.50 12.48
C ASN A 575 8.86 18.95 12.86
N VAL A 576 8.65 19.85 11.90
CA VAL A 576 8.92 21.30 12.03
C VAL A 576 8.12 21.91 13.18
N SER A 577 6.83 21.58 13.29
CA SER A 577 5.95 22.13 14.34
C SER A 577 6.39 21.72 15.75
N ALA A 578 6.75 20.46 15.94
CA ALA A 578 7.23 19.99 17.24
C ALA A 578 8.58 20.60 17.60
N ARG A 579 9.48 20.80 16.62
CA ARG A 579 10.78 21.45 16.84
C ARG A 579 10.63 22.93 17.16
N LEU A 580 9.69 23.61 16.51
CA LEU A 580 9.38 25.00 16.80
C LEU A 580 8.84 25.16 18.23
N ASN A 581 7.88 24.32 18.62
CA ASN A 581 7.33 24.33 19.97
C ASN A 581 8.36 23.92 21.03
N LEU A 582 9.29 23.02 20.69
CA LEU A 582 10.42 22.67 21.55
C LEU A 582 11.35 23.88 21.77
N ALA A 583 11.69 24.59 20.69
CA ALA A 583 12.50 25.84 20.78
C ALA A 583 11.82 26.87 21.66
N GLN A 584 10.51 27.09 21.46
CA GLN A 584 9.72 27.99 22.27
C GLN A 584 9.67 27.54 23.74
N ALA A 585 9.45 26.27 24.02
CA ALA A 585 9.43 25.77 25.40
C ALA A 585 10.80 25.92 26.10
N TYR A 586 11.92 25.69 25.38
CA TYR A 586 13.26 26.00 25.91
C TYR A 586 13.42 27.48 26.19
N GLN A 587 12.96 28.33 25.28
CA GLN A 587 13.02 29.80 25.45
C GLN A 587 12.23 30.26 26.69
N ASP A 588 11.00 29.73 26.85
CA ASP A 588 10.12 30.13 27.98
C ASP A 588 10.63 29.53 29.31
N ALA A 589 11.40 28.46 29.28
CA ALA A 589 12.14 27.91 30.43
C ALA A 589 13.45 28.64 30.73
N GLY A 590 13.84 29.68 29.95
CA GLY A 590 15.10 30.38 30.10
C GLY A 590 16.33 29.64 29.58
N LEU A 591 16.15 28.53 28.90
CA LEU A 591 17.22 27.67 28.35
C LEU A 591 17.61 28.13 26.93
N TYR A 592 18.13 29.35 26.84
CA TYR A 592 18.34 30.05 25.57
C TYR A 592 19.28 29.36 24.60
N SER A 593 20.35 28.73 25.09
CA SER A 593 21.29 28.00 24.24
C SER A 593 20.62 26.80 23.52
N GLN A 594 19.77 26.09 24.25
CA GLN A 594 19.02 24.97 23.67
C GLN A 594 17.94 25.45 22.68
N ALA A 595 17.27 26.59 22.99
CA ALA A 595 16.33 27.21 22.06
C ALA A 595 16.99 27.59 20.74
N MET A 596 18.15 28.28 20.80
CA MET A 596 18.93 28.68 19.63
C MET A 596 19.33 27.47 18.78
N ALA A 597 19.81 26.38 19.40
CA ALA A 597 20.19 25.16 18.68
C ALA A 597 18.99 24.53 17.87
N GLN A 598 17.76 24.62 18.42
CA GLN A 598 16.58 24.15 17.69
C GLN A 598 16.21 25.10 16.53
N TYR A 599 16.27 26.44 16.74
CA TYR A 599 16.03 27.40 15.66
C TYR A 599 17.07 27.29 14.54
N GLU A 600 18.37 27.15 14.86
CA GLU A 600 19.43 26.93 13.86
C GLU A 600 19.22 25.64 13.06
N THR A 601 18.74 24.57 13.70
CA THR A 601 18.39 23.35 13.01
C THR A 601 17.24 23.56 12.04
N LEU A 602 16.20 24.32 12.43
CA LEU A 602 15.09 24.67 11.57
C LEU A 602 15.55 25.53 10.38
N ASP A 603 16.42 26.53 10.64
CA ASP A 603 16.95 27.40 9.59
C ASP A 603 17.75 26.63 8.52
N LYS A 604 18.51 25.61 8.91
CA LYS A 604 19.24 24.72 7.99
C LYS A 604 18.35 23.76 7.21
N THR A 605 17.22 23.35 7.78
CA THR A 605 16.36 22.31 7.20
C THR A 605 15.24 22.87 6.33
N ILE A 606 14.79 24.10 6.60
CA ILE A 606 13.72 24.75 5.85
C ILE A 606 14.33 25.66 4.79
N SER A 607 13.84 25.58 3.56
CA SER A 607 14.34 26.36 2.43
C SER A 607 13.59 27.67 2.20
N HIS A 608 12.33 27.79 2.63
CA HIS A 608 11.45 28.92 2.35
C HIS A 608 10.61 29.27 3.57
N ASN A 609 10.11 30.53 3.62
CA ASN A 609 9.23 31.02 4.70
C ASN A 609 9.83 30.84 6.10
N LYS A 610 11.06 31.32 6.30
CA LYS A 610 11.79 31.21 7.57
C LYS A 610 11.48 32.34 8.55
N GLY A 611 10.69 33.34 8.14
CA GLY A 611 10.44 34.54 8.92
C GLY A 611 10.00 34.28 10.36
N TYR A 612 9.16 33.26 10.60
CA TYR A 612 8.76 32.87 11.95
C TYR A 612 9.90 32.29 12.80
N ILE A 613 10.93 31.68 12.18
CA ILE A 613 12.14 31.21 12.87
C ILE A 613 12.96 32.41 13.34
N TYR A 614 13.20 33.38 12.45
CA TYR A 614 13.93 34.58 12.77
C TYR A 614 13.20 35.42 13.82
N TYR A 615 11.86 35.47 13.81
CA TYR A 615 11.05 36.06 14.88
C TYR A 615 11.26 35.35 16.22
N GLY A 616 11.32 34.01 16.23
CA GLY A 616 11.66 33.23 17.42
C GLY A 616 13.05 33.53 17.96
N ILE A 617 14.07 33.60 17.09
CA ILE A 617 15.45 33.98 17.43
C ILE A 617 15.50 35.42 18.00
N ALA A 618 14.80 36.34 17.38
CA ALA A 618 14.68 37.71 17.90
C ALA A 618 14.12 37.77 19.33
N GLY A 619 13.10 36.91 19.61
CA GLY A 619 12.54 36.76 20.95
C GLY A 619 13.56 36.22 21.97
N VAL A 620 14.46 35.33 21.59
CA VAL A 620 15.57 34.86 22.47
C VAL A 620 16.50 36.01 22.78
N TYR A 621 16.92 36.80 21.79
CA TYR A 621 17.79 37.94 22.00
C TYR A 621 17.12 39.06 22.86
N ALA A 622 15.82 39.31 22.65
CA ALA A 622 15.05 40.25 23.46
C ALA A 622 15.07 39.87 24.95
N GLN A 623 14.89 38.60 25.29
CA GLN A 623 14.90 38.09 26.66
C GLN A 623 16.33 38.07 27.27
N GLN A 624 17.36 37.91 26.44
CA GLN A 624 18.76 38.07 26.85
C GLN A 624 19.21 39.53 26.97
N LYS A 625 18.33 40.50 26.70
CA LYS A 625 18.61 41.92 26.67
C LYS A 625 19.63 42.35 25.61
N LYS A 626 19.77 41.56 24.55
CA LYS A 626 20.59 41.86 23.36
C LYS A 626 19.73 42.54 22.31
N TYR A 627 19.47 43.82 22.47
CA TYR A 627 18.41 44.49 21.73
C TYR A 627 18.77 44.85 20.30
N GLU A 628 20.05 45.02 19.98
CA GLU A 628 20.55 45.30 18.63
C GLU A 628 20.43 44.03 17.77
N GLU A 629 20.84 42.89 18.29
CA GLU A 629 20.66 41.59 17.62
C GLU A 629 19.17 41.26 17.47
N CYS A 630 18.36 41.57 18.46
CA CYS A 630 16.92 41.44 18.40
C CYS A 630 16.34 42.21 17.20
N ALA A 631 16.69 43.51 17.06
CA ALA A 631 16.22 44.33 15.94
C ALA A 631 16.68 43.79 14.59
N ALA A 632 17.94 43.33 14.45
CA ALA A 632 18.47 42.77 13.23
C ALA A 632 17.72 41.51 12.79
N TYR A 633 17.36 40.60 13.72
CA TYR A 633 16.59 39.40 13.41
C TYR A 633 15.11 39.71 13.13
N LEU A 634 14.52 40.75 13.74
CA LEU A 634 13.18 41.21 13.35
C LEU A 634 13.15 41.77 11.94
N GLU A 635 14.19 42.49 11.51
CA GLU A 635 14.35 42.95 10.12
C GLU A 635 14.48 41.79 9.16
N THR A 636 15.25 40.77 9.53
CA THR A 636 15.41 39.55 8.72
C THR A 636 14.08 38.81 8.59
N SER A 637 13.32 38.75 9.68
CA SER A 637 11.98 38.12 9.70
C SER A 637 10.99 38.85 8.79
N LEU A 638 11.00 40.20 8.78
CA LEU A 638 10.18 41.01 7.87
C LEU A 638 10.58 40.79 6.41
N LYS A 639 11.88 40.78 6.11
CA LYS A 639 12.40 40.54 4.75
C LYS A 639 11.98 39.16 4.19
N ASP A 640 11.83 38.17 5.06
CA ASP A 640 11.37 36.84 4.70
C ASP A 640 9.81 36.70 4.73
N GLY A 641 9.09 37.84 4.83
CA GLY A 641 7.64 37.92 4.66
C GLY A 641 6.80 37.63 5.91
N PHE A 642 7.40 37.50 7.09
CA PHE A 642 6.63 37.32 8.31
C PHE A 642 6.05 38.67 8.81
N ASN A 643 4.77 38.68 9.18
CA ASN A 643 4.11 39.89 9.68
C ASN A 643 4.49 40.17 11.13
N VAL A 644 5.75 40.64 11.32
CA VAL A 644 6.31 40.94 12.65
C VAL A 644 5.42 41.87 13.44
N LEU A 645 4.81 42.88 12.80
CA LEU A 645 4.08 43.93 13.45
C LEU A 645 2.80 43.49 14.14
N GLU A 646 2.12 42.49 13.57
CA GLU A 646 0.91 41.93 14.14
C GLU A 646 1.13 41.32 15.53
N TYR A 647 2.33 40.78 15.76
CA TYR A 647 2.66 40.05 16.98
C TYR A 647 3.53 40.87 17.97
N LEU A 648 4.39 41.72 17.45
CA LEU A 648 5.44 42.39 18.24
C LEU A 648 4.91 43.22 19.42
N GLU A 649 3.73 43.82 19.28
CA GLU A 649 3.16 44.68 20.34
C GLU A 649 2.55 43.85 21.48
N SER A 650 1.94 42.71 21.18
CA SER A 650 1.27 41.84 22.15
C SER A 650 2.19 40.82 22.79
N ASP A 651 3.31 40.48 22.13
CA ASP A 651 4.19 39.41 22.57
C ASP A 651 5.03 39.85 23.81
N ILE A 652 4.82 39.13 24.90
CA ILE A 652 5.45 39.44 26.20
C ILE A 652 6.99 39.34 26.15
N ARG A 653 7.56 38.53 25.25
CA ARG A 653 8.99 38.33 25.07
C ARG A 653 9.71 39.65 24.73
N PHE A 654 9.03 40.53 23.99
CA PHE A 654 9.56 41.82 23.56
C PHE A 654 9.19 42.99 24.50
N LYS A 655 8.56 42.76 25.66
CA LYS A 655 8.13 43.79 26.59
C LYS A 655 9.26 44.78 26.96
N ASN A 656 10.46 44.27 27.20
CA ASN A 656 11.60 45.09 27.56
C ASN A 656 12.25 45.76 26.34
N PHE A 657 12.29 45.06 25.19
CA PHE A 657 12.77 45.61 23.93
C PHE A 657 11.97 46.84 23.49
N ARG A 658 10.65 46.81 23.61
CA ARG A 658 9.77 47.95 23.29
C ARG A 658 10.06 49.24 24.08
N LYS A 659 10.83 49.16 25.17
CA LYS A 659 11.24 50.32 26.00
C LYS A 659 12.62 50.86 25.64
N THR A 660 13.28 50.33 24.62
CA THR A 660 14.66 50.67 24.26
C THR A 660 14.74 51.58 23.04
N PRO A 661 15.83 52.38 22.91
CA PRO A 661 16.07 53.16 21.71
C PRO A 661 16.12 52.32 20.43
N ALA A 662 16.63 51.05 20.50
CA ALA A 662 16.69 50.13 19.37
C ALA A 662 15.31 49.81 18.78
N TYR A 663 14.25 49.81 19.62
CA TYR A 663 12.89 49.65 19.13
C TYR A 663 12.42 50.86 18.34
N GLY A 664 12.74 52.11 18.83
CA GLY A 664 12.43 53.35 18.10
C GLY A 664 13.08 53.37 16.72
N VAL A 665 14.37 53.07 16.64
CA VAL A 665 15.10 52.95 15.36
C VAL A 665 14.50 51.90 14.43
N PHE A 666 14.12 50.74 14.98
CA PHE A 666 13.45 49.69 14.20
C PHE A 666 12.13 50.17 13.58
N LEU A 667 11.31 50.93 14.34
CA LEU A 667 10.05 51.48 13.84
C LEU A 667 10.26 52.57 12.78
N GLU A 668 11.23 53.48 13.00
CA GLU A 668 11.56 54.55 12.04
C GLU A 668 12.02 53.96 10.70
N ASN A 669 12.91 52.98 10.73
CA ASN A 669 13.44 52.31 9.51
C ASN A 669 12.33 51.70 8.66
N HIS A 670 11.24 51.31 9.26
CA HIS A 670 10.11 50.67 8.56
C HIS A 670 8.90 51.59 8.38
N LYS A 671 9.06 52.93 8.65
CA LYS A 671 7.99 53.97 8.54
C LYS A 671 6.71 53.60 9.27
N ILE A 672 6.83 52.94 10.41
CA ILE A 672 5.70 52.49 11.21
C ILE A 672 5.34 53.62 12.18
N LYS A 673 4.18 54.23 11.98
CA LYS A 673 3.62 55.19 12.97
C LYS A 673 3.02 54.37 14.11
N ILE A 674 3.49 54.62 15.33
CA ILE A 674 2.81 54.14 16.54
C ILE A 674 1.45 54.88 16.61
N PRO A 675 0.30 54.19 16.75
CA PRO A 675 -0.98 54.83 16.88
C PRO A 675 -1.09 55.68 18.14
#